data_52ba514add73abd1508477795ab7a284
#
_entry.id   52ba514add73abd1508477795ab7a284
#
_cell.length_a   1.000
_cell.length_b   1.000
_cell.length_c   1.000
_cell.angle_alpha   90.00
_cell.angle_beta   90.00
_cell.angle_gamma   90.00
#
_symmetry.space_group_name_H-M   'P 1'
#
loop_
_entity.id
_entity.type
_entity.pdbx_description
1 polymer ?
#
loop_
_entity_poly.entity_id
_entity_poly.type
_entity_poly.pdbx_seq_one_letter_code
_entity_poly.pdbx_strand_id
1 'polypeptide(L)'
;LARRDAEWMGQEHRVGGLSVGLIQQDMSPAERRQNYGCDVTYATNSELGFDYLRDNMATDISEVVQREFQYCVIDEVDSILVDEARTPLIISGQVERPQEKYNQAAALALQLDRAAEMSKDGIDPEGDYEVDEKQRSVILTDEGYAKAESILGVEDLFNAADPWAHYVTNALKAKELFIKDVNYITRDNEVVIVDEFTGRVMSGRRWSDGLHQAVEAKESLPIQPETQTLASITYQNFFLLYPRLAGMTGTAKTEEVEFEKTYKLEVTVVPTNRTRARRDLVDQVYKTESGKWRAVAQETAEVHRTGRPVLVGTTSVEKSEVLSALLQEEGIPHNLLNAKPENVERDAEIVDQAGLTGAVTIATNMAGRGTDIILGGNTDYMARLKVREALLPRLVRPEEGHRPPVPLQREASSGFAAATSAPAKPPSEARALGRLYPCELSPDTDAALADAARELVKLWGDRSLTVLELEDRISSAAEKAPSEDAGIMQLRQVLAQIRADYDAVISTEQASVRETGGLHVIGTERHESRRVDNQLRGRAGRQGDPGSTRFFLSLEDNLLRIFGGDRVAGLMNAFRVEEDMPIESGMLTRSLEGAQKKVETYYYDMRKQVFEYDEVMNNQRRAVYVERRRVLEGRDLKKQVLGYGERTMDDIVEAYVNPELPPEEWDLSHLTNKVKEFVYLLQDLEPQQLAGLSMEELKAFLHEQLRIAYDLKEAEIEQLKPGLMREAERFFILQQIDTLWREHLQAMDALRESVGLRGYGQKDPLIEYKNEGYDMFLEMMTQVRRNVIYSMFMFQPQPAPAQEDEAVV
;
A
#
# COMPACT_ATOMS: atom_id res chain seq x y z
N LEU A 1 -4.91 4.02 13.03
CA LEU A 1 -3.75 4.06 13.94
C LEU A 1 -3.19 5.47 14.03
N ALA A 2 -2.75 6.11 12.93
CA ALA A 2 -2.12 7.43 12.95
C ALA A 2 -2.97 8.48 13.68
N ARG A 3 -4.29 8.54 13.43
CA ARG A 3 -5.20 9.46 14.14
C ARG A 3 -5.23 9.18 15.64
N ARG A 4 -5.45 7.92 16.04
CA ARG A 4 -5.49 7.53 17.45
C ARG A 4 -4.20 7.91 18.17
N ASP A 5 -3.06 7.62 17.55
CA ASP A 5 -1.76 7.88 18.18
C ASP A 5 -1.45 9.38 18.22
N ALA A 6 -1.87 10.16 17.21
CA ALA A 6 -1.80 11.62 17.23
C ALA A 6 -2.66 12.23 18.35
N GLU A 7 -3.83 11.66 18.61
CA GLU A 7 -4.71 12.07 19.70
C GLU A 7 -4.11 11.72 21.07
N TRP A 8 -3.69 10.49 21.27
CA TRP A 8 -3.20 10.00 22.57
C TRP A 8 -1.82 10.55 22.93
N MET A 9 -0.83 10.32 22.08
CA MET A 9 0.54 10.76 22.30
C MET A 9 0.72 12.26 22.03
N GLY A 10 -0.12 12.81 21.17
CA GLY A 10 -0.13 14.24 20.91
C GLY A 10 -0.36 15.09 22.16
N GLN A 11 -1.08 14.58 23.17
CA GLN A 11 -1.24 15.27 24.45
C GLN A 11 0.11 15.43 25.18
N GLU A 12 0.91 14.38 25.21
CA GLU A 12 2.26 14.41 25.81
C GLU A 12 3.16 15.40 25.09
N HIS A 13 3.15 15.39 23.76
CA HIS A 13 3.92 16.34 22.95
C HIS A 13 3.50 17.78 23.19
N ARG A 14 2.19 18.07 23.24
CA ARG A 14 1.65 19.42 23.51
C ARG A 14 1.99 19.91 24.92
N VAL A 15 2.00 19.02 25.92
CA VAL A 15 2.50 19.36 27.27
C VAL A 15 3.98 19.75 27.23
N GLY A 16 4.76 19.12 26.35
CA GLY A 16 6.16 19.47 26.08
C GLY A 16 6.33 20.75 25.26
N GLY A 17 5.26 21.41 24.83
CA GLY A 17 5.27 22.64 24.03
C GLY A 17 5.48 22.39 22.53
N LEU A 18 5.32 21.15 22.06
CA LEU A 18 5.48 20.77 20.66
C LEU A 18 4.13 20.82 19.92
N SER A 19 4.15 21.30 18.68
CA SER A 19 3.00 21.25 17.79
C SER A 19 2.88 19.84 17.17
N VAL A 20 1.63 19.37 16.97
CA VAL A 20 1.33 18.04 16.46
C VAL A 20 0.42 18.16 15.24
N GLY A 21 0.85 17.59 14.12
CA GLY A 21 0.11 17.48 12.87
C GLY A 21 -0.31 16.03 12.58
N LEU A 22 -1.36 15.89 11.79
CA LEU A 22 -1.87 14.60 11.33
C LEU A 22 -2.13 14.67 9.82
N ILE A 23 -1.61 13.71 9.06
CA ILE A 23 -1.86 13.57 7.62
C ILE A 23 -2.84 12.42 7.40
N GLN A 24 -3.90 12.70 6.62
CA GLN A 24 -4.93 11.75 6.21
C GLN A 24 -5.18 11.84 4.70
N GLN A 25 -5.90 10.87 4.15
CA GLN A 25 -6.08 10.67 2.72
C GLN A 25 -6.70 11.89 2.01
N ASP A 26 -7.81 12.40 2.50
CA ASP A 26 -8.64 13.41 1.80
C ASP A 26 -8.26 14.86 2.11
N MET A 27 -7.05 15.10 2.60
CA MET A 27 -6.57 16.46 2.94
C MET A 27 -6.08 17.20 1.71
N SER A 28 -6.41 18.50 1.63
CA SER A 28 -5.90 19.40 0.61
C SER A 28 -4.39 19.67 0.76
N PRO A 29 -3.68 20.07 -0.30
CA PRO A 29 -2.25 20.41 -0.20
C PRO A 29 -1.93 21.50 0.84
N ALA A 30 -2.82 22.47 1.04
CA ALA A 30 -2.64 23.51 2.04
C ALA A 30 -2.70 22.97 3.48
N GLU A 31 -3.66 22.11 3.77
CA GLU A 31 -3.79 21.42 5.05
C GLU A 31 -2.61 20.48 5.31
N ARG A 32 -2.18 19.70 4.30
CA ARG A 32 -1.00 18.84 4.40
C ARG A 32 0.25 19.65 4.74
N ARG A 33 0.48 20.79 4.08
CA ARG A 33 1.62 21.66 4.35
C ARG A 33 1.60 22.21 5.78
N GLN A 34 0.44 22.62 6.27
CA GLN A 34 0.29 23.09 7.64
C GLN A 34 0.63 21.99 8.65
N ASN A 35 0.16 20.77 8.43
CA ASN A 35 0.40 19.63 9.30
C ASN A 35 1.86 19.13 9.22
N TYR A 36 2.49 19.13 8.03
CA TYR A 36 3.93 18.85 7.92
C TYR A 36 4.81 19.96 8.53
N GLY A 37 4.30 21.17 8.67
CA GLY A 37 4.97 22.27 9.37
C GLY A 37 5.03 22.13 10.88
N CYS A 38 4.28 21.20 11.48
CA CYS A 38 4.32 20.93 12.92
C CYS A 38 5.63 20.25 13.35
N ASP A 39 5.98 20.34 14.64
CA ASP A 39 7.20 19.72 15.19
C ASP A 39 7.15 18.20 15.09
N VAL A 40 5.99 17.59 15.34
CA VAL A 40 5.72 16.16 15.21
C VAL A 40 4.55 15.96 14.25
N THR A 41 4.73 15.14 13.23
CA THR A 41 3.68 14.81 12.27
C THR A 41 3.40 13.30 12.28
N TYR A 42 2.16 12.93 12.53
CA TYR A 42 1.64 11.58 12.38
C TYR A 42 1.09 11.38 10.97
N ALA A 43 1.48 10.30 10.32
CA ALA A 43 1.03 9.98 8.98
C ALA A 43 0.96 8.47 8.79
N THR A 44 0.17 7.99 7.84
CA THR A 44 0.30 6.62 7.36
C THR A 44 1.51 6.50 6.44
N ASN A 45 2.16 5.34 6.41
CA ASN A 45 3.32 5.07 5.58
C ASN A 45 3.06 5.36 4.09
N SER A 46 1.90 4.93 3.58
CA SER A 46 1.51 5.13 2.18
C SER A 46 1.31 6.61 1.84
N GLU A 47 0.54 7.36 2.65
CA GLU A 47 0.32 8.80 2.41
C GLU A 47 1.63 9.59 2.42
N LEU A 48 2.51 9.27 3.38
CA LEU A 48 3.82 9.90 3.49
C LEU A 48 4.68 9.67 2.23
N GLY A 49 4.70 8.44 1.72
CA GLY A 49 5.43 8.10 0.52
C GLY A 49 4.78 8.65 -0.76
N PHE A 50 3.45 8.68 -0.85
CA PHE A 50 2.76 9.31 -1.97
C PHE A 50 2.95 10.83 -1.99
N ASP A 51 2.96 11.49 -0.83
CA ASP A 51 3.27 12.92 -0.75
C ASP A 51 4.70 13.20 -1.25
N TYR A 52 5.68 12.34 -0.90
CA TYR A 52 7.03 12.46 -1.45
C TYR A 52 7.05 12.36 -2.98
N LEU A 53 6.34 11.40 -3.55
CA LEU A 53 6.26 11.28 -5.00
C LEU A 53 5.55 12.48 -5.65
N ARG A 54 4.43 12.95 -5.06
CA ARG A 54 3.70 14.14 -5.54
C ARG A 54 4.54 15.40 -5.49
N ASP A 55 5.29 15.63 -4.41
CA ASP A 55 6.19 16.76 -4.25
C ASP A 55 7.28 16.79 -5.33
N ASN A 56 7.74 15.61 -5.76
CA ASN A 56 8.73 15.49 -6.83
C ASN A 56 8.12 15.51 -8.25
N MET A 57 6.79 15.60 -8.36
CA MET A 57 6.06 15.82 -9.62
C MET A 57 5.44 17.23 -9.68
N ALA A 58 5.52 18.01 -8.61
CA ALA A 58 4.94 19.35 -8.50
C ALA A 58 5.50 20.29 -9.56
N THR A 59 4.66 21.10 -10.19
CA THR A 59 5.05 22.10 -11.21
C THR A 59 5.28 23.47 -10.62
N ASP A 60 4.74 23.72 -9.45
CA ASP A 60 4.96 24.95 -8.67
C ASP A 60 5.43 24.64 -7.25
N ILE A 61 6.31 25.49 -6.71
CA ILE A 61 6.83 25.34 -5.34
C ILE A 61 5.72 25.38 -4.28
N SER A 62 4.61 26.06 -4.59
CA SER A 62 3.45 26.13 -3.71
C SER A 62 2.68 24.80 -3.58
N GLU A 63 2.90 23.84 -4.45
CA GLU A 63 2.30 22.51 -4.40
C GLU A 63 3.06 21.56 -3.46
N VAL A 64 4.34 21.85 -3.20
CA VAL A 64 5.18 21.03 -2.33
C VAL A 64 4.71 21.13 -0.88
N VAL A 65 4.45 19.99 -0.27
CA VAL A 65 3.84 19.92 1.06
C VAL A 65 4.81 19.45 2.16
N GLN A 66 5.77 18.57 1.82
CA GLN A 66 6.68 18.01 2.81
C GLN A 66 7.85 18.96 3.12
N ARG A 67 8.29 18.90 4.37
CA ARG A 67 9.56 19.51 4.83
C ARG A 67 10.74 18.56 4.62
N GLU A 68 11.94 19.02 4.87
CA GLU A 68 13.14 18.18 4.89
C GLU A 68 13.03 17.04 5.91
N PHE A 69 13.47 15.86 5.51
CA PHE A 69 13.46 14.67 6.36
C PHE A 69 14.54 14.76 7.43
N GLN A 70 14.17 14.52 8.71
CA GLN A 70 15.07 14.59 9.85
C GLN A 70 15.08 13.27 10.64
N TYR A 71 13.94 12.90 11.19
CA TYR A 71 13.79 11.73 12.05
C TYR A 71 12.44 11.07 11.81
N CYS A 72 12.44 9.76 11.70
CA CYS A 72 11.23 8.96 11.56
C CYS A 72 11.20 7.84 12.60
N VAL A 73 10.05 7.68 13.26
CA VAL A 73 9.73 6.53 14.11
C VAL A 73 8.58 5.76 13.48
N ILE A 74 8.80 4.51 13.14
CA ILE A 74 7.80 3.65 12.50
C ILE A 74 7.16 2.76 13.55
N ASP A 75 5.86 2.96 13.79
CA ASP A 75 5.08 2.01 14.59
C ASP A 75 4.72 0.77 13.75
N GLU A 76 4.69 -0.40 14.39
CA GLU A 76 4.54 -1.68 13.71
C GLU A 76 5.56 -1.85 12.56
N VAL A 77 6.82 -1.54 12.86
CA VAL A 77 7.92 -1.45 11.87
C VAL A 77 8.10 -2.70 11.02
N ASP A 78 7.81 -3.86 11.54
CA ASP A 78 7.86 -5.13 10.82
C ASP A 78 6.76 -5.28 9.77
N SER A 79 5.59 -4.67 9.97
CA SER A 79 4.57 -4.60 8.93
C SER A 79 5.02 -3.75 7.77
N ILE A 80 5.52 -2.56 8.06
CA ILE A 80 5.82 -1.57 7.04
C ILE A 80 7.10 -1.94 6.28
N LEU A 81 8.18 -2.28 7.01
CA LEU A 81 9.48 -2.52 6.41
C LEU A 81 9.73 -3.98 5.95
N VAL A 82 8.84 -4.91 6.31
CA VAL A 82 8.93 -6.31 5.88
C VAL A 82 7.72 -6.71 5.05
N ASP A 83 6.47 -6.64 5.60
CA ASP A 83 5.29 -7.14 4.89
C ASP A 83 4.92 -6.27 3.69
N GLU A 84 4.77 -4.97 3.90
CA GLU A 84 4.40 -4.02 2.84
C GLU A 84 5.57 -3.69 1.90
N ALA A 85 6.81 -3.93 2.33
CA ALA A 85 8.01 -3.63 1.56
C ALA A 85 8.27 -4.62 0.39
N ARG A 86 7.32 -5.46 0.04
CA ARG A 86 7.34 -6.35 -1.13
C ARG A 86 6.96 -5.62 -2.42
N THR A 87 6.17 -4.57 -2.32
CA THR A 87 5.69 -3.78 -3.46
C THR A 87 6.10 -2.33 -3.31
N PRO A 88 6.54 -1.66 -4.39
CA PRO A 88 6.84 -0.23 -4.35
C PRO A 88 5.56 0.61 -4.25
N LEU A 89 5.71 1.86 -3.85
CA LEU A 89 4.72 2.90 -4.03
C LEU A 89 4.79 3.39 -5.47
N ILE A 90 3.65 3.44 -6.16
CA ILE A 90 3.57 3.81 -7.58
C ILE A 90 2.47 4.85 -7.76
N ILE A 91 2.77 5.95 -8.44
CA ILE A 91 1.78 6.87 -9.01
C ILE A 91 1.68 6.58 -10.48
N SER A 92 0.48 6.28 -10.95
CA SER A 92 0.21 5.94 -12.34
C SER A 92 -0.68 6.99 -13.02
N GLY A 93 -0.45 7.22 -14.31
CA GLY A 93 -1.31 8.00 -15.20
C GLY A 93 -2.01 7.11 -16.21
N GLN A 94 -3.16 7.54 -16.72
CA GLN A 94 -3.91 6.78 -17.71
C GLN A 94 -3.28 6.88 -19.10
N VAL A 95 -3.24 5.77 -19.81
CA VAL A 95 -2.81 5.66 -21.20
C VAL A 95 -3.92 4.93 -21.97
N GLU A 96 -4.30 5.47 -23.14
CA GLU A 96 -5.24 4.80 -24.03
C GLU A 96 -4.54 3.65 -24.76
N ARG A 97 -4.92 2.42 -24.43
CA ARG A 97 -4.50 1.19 -25.13
C ARG A 97 -5.72 0.34 -25.49
N PRO A 98 -5.62 -0.58 -26.49
CA PRO A 98 -6.77 -1.34 -27.00
C PRO A 98 -7.31 -2.31 -25.95
N GLN A 99 -8.46 -1.97 -25.36
CA GLN A 99 -9.17 -2.80 -24.38
C GLN A 99 -9.63 -4.16 -24.94
N GLU A 100 -9.86 -4.23 -26.26
CA GLU A 100 -10.30 -5.47 -26.92
C GLU A 100 -9.30 -6.60 -26.80
N LYS A 101 -8.00 -6.32 -26.76
CA LYS A 101 -6.96 -7.36 -26.63
C LYS A 101 -7.04 -8.13 -25.32
N TYR A 102 -7.39 -7.46 -24.22
CA TYR A 102 -7.58 -8.11 -22.92
C TYR A 102 -8.77 -9.09 -22.94
N ASN A 103 -9.88 -8.70 -23.56
CA ASN A 103 -11.04 -9.59 -23.68
C ASN A 103 -10.74 -10.80 -24.56
N GLN A 104 -10.02 -10.59 -25.66
CA GLN A 104 -9.62 -11.69 -26.55
C GLN A 104 -8.62 -12.63 -25.85
N ALA A 105 -7.64 -12.10 -25.13
CA ALA A 105 -6.69 -12.88 -24.35
C ALA A 105 -7.37 -13.65 -23.20
N ALA A 106 -8.33 -13.06 -22.51
CA ALA A 106 -9.12 -13.75 -21.49
C ALA A 106 -9.94 -14.92 -22.08
N ALA A 107 -10.57 -14.70 -23.25
CA ALA A 107 -11.28 -15.75 -23.97
C ALA A 107 -10.34 -16.87 -24.48
N LEU A 108 -9.14 -16.51 -24.93
CA LEU A 108 -8.08 -17.47 -25.31
C LEU A 108 -7.63 -18.29 -24.09
N ALA A 109 -7.37 -17.65 -22.95
CA ALA A 109 -6.91 -18.33 -21.74
C ALA A 109 -7.86 -19.43 -21.27
N LEU A 110 -9.16 -19.32 -21.53
CA LEU A 110 -10.14 -20.38 -21.24
C LEU A 110 -10.05 -21.58 -22.18
N GLN A 111 -9.42 -21.43 -23.35
CA GLN A 111 -9.27 -22.48 -24.35
C GLN A 111 -7.90 -23.20 -24.26
N LEU A 112 -7.00 -22.68 -23.45
CA LEU A 112 -5.70 -23.29 -23.20
C LEU A 112 -5.76 -24.19 -21.96
N ASP A 113 -5.09 -25.34 -22.04
CA ASP A 113 -5.06 -26.40 -21.03
C ASP A 113 -3.77 -26.33 -20.21
N ARG A 114 -3.90 -26.38 -18.87
CA ARG A 114 -2.76 -26.42 -17.95
C ARG A 114 -2.06 -27.76 -18.00
N ALA A 115 -0.73 -27.79 -18.08
CA ALA A 115 0.08 -29.00 -17.97
C ALA A 115 -0.09 -29.64 -16.56
N ALA A 116 -0.21 -30.96 -16.52
CA ALA A 116 -0.44 -31.73 -15.29
C ALA A 116 0.78 -31.74 -14.35
N GLU A 117 1.98 -31.72 -14.90
CA GLU A 117 3.26 -31.70 -14.18
C GLU A 117 4.19 -30.64 -14.80
N MET A 118 5.04 -30.03 -13.95
CA MET A 118 6.09 -29.14 -14.45
C MET A 118 7.18 -29.94 -15.17
N SER A 119 7.80 -29.31 -16.17
CA SER A 119 8.92 -29.90 -16.93
C SER A 119 10.02 -30.40 -15.98
N LYS A 120 10.40 -31.66 -16.13
CA LYS A 120 11.52 -32.30 -15.41
C LYS A 120 12.48 -32.89 -16.44
N ASP A 121 13.75 -32.51 -16.36
CA ASP A 121 14.87 -33.11 -17.09
C ASP A 121 14.69 -33.23 -18.63
N GLY A 122 14.14 -32.18 -19.29
CA GLY A 122 14.08 -32.09 -20.74
C GLY A 122 12.97 -32.93 -21.41
N ILE A 123 11.92 -33.25 -20.68
CA ILE A 123 10.67 -33.79 -21.20
C ILE A 123 9.68 -32.66 -21.29
N ASP A 124 9.18 -32.35 -22.50
CA ASP A 124 8.13 -31.35 -22.66
C ASP A 124 6.85 -31.80 -21.95
N PRO A 125 6.23 -30.96 -21.13
CA PRO A 125 5.00 -31.29 -20.41
C PRO A 125 3.83 -31.42 -21.40
N GLU A 126 2.95 -32.38 -21.20
CA GLU A 126 1.68 -32.44 -21.91
C GLU A 126 0.75 -31.35 -21.47
N GLY A 127 0.56 -30.28 -22.27
CA GLY A 127 -0.32 -29.16 -22.02
C GLY A 127 0.18 -27.87 -22.66
N ASP A 128 -0.68 -26.86 -22.70
CA ASP A 128 -0.40 -25.60 -23.39
C ASP A 128 0.43 -24.62 -22.53
N TYR A 129 0.39 -24.73 -21.19
CA TYR A 129 1.16 -23.87 -20.29
C TYR A 129 1.44 -24.52 -18.93
N GLU A 130 2.56 -24.13 -18.33
CA GLU A 130 2.97 -24.51 -16.98
C GLU A 130 2.69 -23.36 -15.97
N VAL A 131 2.38 -23.73 -14.74
CA VAL A 131 2.15 -22.78 -13.63
C VAL A 131 3.11 -23.07 -12.49
N ASP A 132 3.98 -22.12 -12.16
CA ASP A 132 4.76 -22.15 -10.95
C ASP A 132 4.10 -21.30 -9.85
N GLU A 133 3.36 -21.94 -8.96
CA GLU A 133 2.69 -21.29 -7.84
C GLU A 133 3.69 -20.66 -6.85
N LYS A 134 4.95 -21.15 -6.79
CA LYS A 134 5.98 -20.61 -5.88
C LYS A 134 6.55 -19.30 -6.42
N GLN A 135 6.83 -19.26 -7.71
CA GLN A 135 7.37 -18.07 -8.39
C GLN A 135 6.27 -17.14 -8.91
N ARG A 136 4.99 -17.54 -8.75
CA ARG A 136 3.83 -16.82 -9.31
C ARG A 136 4.01 -16.51 -10.79
N SER A 137 4.50 -17.48 -11.55
CA SER A 137 4.74 -17.35 -12.98
C SER A 137 3.95 -18.38 -13.77
N VAL A 138 3.63 -18.00 -14.99
CA VAL A 138 3.01 -18.87 -16.00
C VAL A 138 3.86 -18.82 -17.25
N ILE A 139 4.20 -19.97 -17.79
CA ILE A 139 5.04 -20.11 -18.98
C ILE A 139 4.28 -20.93 -20.01
N LEU A 140 4.13 -20.40 -21.22
CA LEU A 140 3.57 -21.15 -22.35
C LEU A 140 4.58 -22.21 -22.83
N THR A 141 4.09 -23.36 -23.19
CA THR A 141 4.87 -24.39 -23.91
C THR A 141 4.93 -24.07 -25.41
N ASP A 142 5.81 -24.73 -26.16
CA ASP A 142 5.88 -24.55 -27.61
C ASP A 142 4.55 -24.88 -28.30
N GLU A 143 3.83 -25.89 -27.81
CA GLU A 143 2.48 -26.24 -28.29
C GLU A 143 1.47 -25.14 -27.92
N GLY A 144 1.59 -24.52 -26.71
CA GLY A 144 0.75 -23.41 -26.25
C GLY A 144 0.95 -22.16 -27.08
N TYR A 145 2.19 -21.84 -27.46
CA TYR A 145 2.46 -20.71 -28.36
C TYR A 145 1.78 -20.92 -29.73
N ALA A 146 2.02 -22.08 -30.37
CA ALA A 146 1.45 -22.39 -31.68
C ALA A 146 -0.10 -22.39 -31.65
N LYS A 147 -0.70 -22.90 -30.60
CA LYS A 147 -2.16 -22.91 -30.42
C LYS A 147 -2.72 -21.50 -30.20
N ALA A 148 -2.05 -20.67 -29.38
CA ALA A 148 -2.45 -19.28 -29.13
C ALA A 148 -2.36 -18.43 -30.41
N GLU A 149 -1.27 -18.56 -31.19
CA GLU A 149 -1.10 -17.91 -32.51
C GLU A 149 -2.20 -18.30 -33.49
N SER A 150 -2.50 -19.58 -33.55
CA SER A 150 -3.57 -20.09 -34.43
C SER A 150 -4.96 -19.55 -34.04
N ILE A 151 -5.29 -19.47 -32.78
CA ILE A 151 -6.59 -18.96 -32.28
C ILE A 151 -6.71 -17.46 -32.49
N LEU A 152 -5.65 -16.68 -32.24
CA LEU A 152 -5.62 -15.24 -32.43
C LEU A 152 -5.47 -14.83 -33.91
N GLY A 153 -5.02 -15.74 -34.77
CA GLY A 153 -4.78 -15.48 -36.21
C GLY A 153 -3.56 -14.58 -36.42
N VAL A 154 -2.55 -14.64 -35.55
CA VAL A 154 -1.28 -13.92 -35.65
C VAL A 154 -0.15 -14.85 -36.01
N GLU A 155 0.87 -14.37 -36.69
CA GLU A 155 2.03 -15.16 -37.11
C GLU A 155 3.07 -15.30 -36.00
N ASP A 156 3.15 -14.35 -35.07
CA ASP A 156 4.11 -14.31 -33.96
C ASP A 156 3.55 -13.48 -32.82
N LEU A 157 3.43 -14.08 -31.64
CA LEU A 157 2.96 -13.39 -30.41
C LEU A 157 3.91 -12.28 -29.94
N PHE A 158 5.19 -12.34 -30.32
CA PHE A 158 6.21 -11.35 -29.94
C PHE A 158 6.42 -10.26 -30.99
N ASN A 159 5.59 -10.17 -32.02
CA ASN A 159 5.70 -9.14 -33.04
C ASN A 159 5.70 -7.75 -32.42
N ALA A 160 6.79 -6.99 -32.59
CA ALA A 160 6.94 -5.66 -32.01
C ALA A 160 5.88 -4.63 -32.47
N ALA A 161 5.31 -4.81 -33.69
CA ALA A 161 4.26 -3.93 -34.22
C ALA A 161 2.87 -4.24 -33.62
N ASP A 162 2.63 -5.49 -33.21
CA ASP A 162 1.35 -5.93 -32.63
C ASP A 162 1.58 -7.01 -31.55
N PRO A 163 2.15 -6.64 -30.38
CA PRO A 163 2.53 -7.62 -29.35
C PRO A 163 1.29 -8.23 -28.68
N TRP A 164 1.29 -9.56 -28.54
CA TRP A 164 0.23 -10.34 -27.89
C TRP A 164 0.72 -11.15 -26.69
N ALA A 165 2.00 -11.52 -26.63
CA ALA A 165 2.56 -12.37 -25.57
C ALA A 165 2.26 -11.85 -24.17
N HIS A 166 2.39 -10.54 -23.95
CA HIS A 166 2.08 -9.89 -22.69
C HIS A 166 0.62 -10.06 -22.26
N TYR A 167 -0.35 -9.87 -23.17
CA TYR A 167 -1.78 -10.02 -22.88
C TYR A 167 -2.15 -11.46 -22.56
N VAL A 168 -1.61 -12.43 -23.31
CA VAL A 168 -1.85 -13.87 -23.11
C VAL A 168 -1.29 -14.32 -21.77
N THR A 169 -0.04 -13.96 -21.46
CA THR A 169 0.59 -14.30 -20.17
C THR A 169 -0.17 -13.72 -18.99
N ASN A 170 -0.61 -12.47 -19.07
CA ASN A 170 -1.39 -11.85 -17.99
C ASN A 170 -2.79 -12.48 -17.86
N ALA A 171 -3.43 -12.86 -18.94
CA ALA A 171 -4.71 -13.56 -18.89
C ALA A 171 -4.60 -14.94 -18.21
N LEU A 172 -3.52 -15.69 -18.51
CA LEU A 172 -3.22 -16.97 -17.85
C LEU A 172 -2.87 -16.77 -16.36
N LYS A 173 -2.05 -15.77 -16.02
CA LYS A 173 -1.78 -15.40 -14.62
C LYS A 173 -3.07 -15.06 -13.88
N ALA A 174 -3.92 -14.23 -14.48
CA ALA A 174 -5.22 -13.86 -13.89
C ALA A 174 -6.12 -15.08 -13.67
N LYS A 175 -6.09 -16.06 -14.60
CA LYS A 175 -6.86 -17.30 -14.51
C LYS A 175 -6.40 -18.18 -13.34
N GLU A 176 -5.10 -18.42 -13.22
CA GLU A 176 -4.51 -19.46 -12.36
C GLU A 176 -4.06 -18.96 -10.99
N LEU A 177 -3.52 -17.72 -10.90
CA LEU A 177 -2.81 -17.23 -9.72
C LEU A 177 -3.58 -16.15 -8.94
N PHE A 178 -4.63 -15.57 -9.53
CA PHE A 178 -5.42 -14.53 -8.89
C PHE A 178 -6.86 -15.01 -8.68
N ILE A 179 -7.15 -15.39 -7.44
CA ILE A 179 -8.41 -16.03 -7.04
C ILE A 179 -9.31 -14.96 -6.40
N LYS A 180 -10.58 -14.93 -6.86
CA LYS A 180 -11.61 -14.07 -6.29
C LYS A 180 -11.84 -14.40 -4.81
N ASP A 181 -12.14 -13.40 -4.01
CA ASP A 181 -12.35 -13.47 -2.56
C ASP A 181 -11.10 -13.89 -1.74
N VAL A 182 -9.95 -14.06 -2.42
CA VAL A 182 -8.64 -14.30 -1.80
C VAL A 182 -7.69 -13.14 -2.11
N ASN A 183 -7.42 -12.88 -3.39
CA ASN A 183 -6.50 -11.83 -3.83
C ASN A 183 -7.24 -10.52 -4.18
N TYR A 184 -8.52 -10.59 -4.53
CA TYR A 184 -9.37 -9.44 -4.86
C TYR A 184 -10.85 -9.73 -4.62
N ILE A 185 -11.61 -8.66 -4.49
CA ILE A 185 -13.08 -8.68 -4.49
C ILE A 185 -13.60 -7.82 -5.65
N THR A 186 -14.85 -8.06 -6.07
CA THR A 186 -15.54 -7.18 -7.03
C THR A 186 -16.52 -6.28 -6.29
N ARG A 187 -16.36 -4.95 -6.44
CA ARG A 187 -17.21 -3.95 -5.81
C ARG A 187 -17.50 -2.82 -6.81
N ASP A 188 -18.74 -2.36 -6.89
CA ASP A 188 -19.15 -1.23 -7.73
C ASP A 188 -18.69 -1.34 -9.20
N ASN A 189 -18.71 -2.55 -9.77
CA ASN A 189 -18.18 -2.89 -11.09
C ASN A 189 -16.66 -2.70 -11.27
N GLU A 190 -15.91 -2.72 -10.18
CA GLU A 190 -14.45 -2.65 -10.19
C GLU A 190 -13.82 -3.83 -9.45
N VAL A 191 -12.59 -4.16 -9.84
CA VAL A 191 -11.73 -5.09 -9.09
C VAL A 191 -11.02 -4.32 -7.99
N VAL A 192 -11.15 -4.76 -6.75
CA VAL A 192 -10.47 -4.16 -5.61
C VAL A 192 -9.56 -5.20 -4.97
N ILE A 193 -8.29 -4.84 -4.85
CA ILE A 193 -7.26 -5.74 -4.30
C ILE A 193 -7.51 -5.98 -2.81
N VAL A 194 -7.34 -7.22 -2.38
CA VAL A 194 -7.27 -7.61 -0.98
C VAL A 194 -5.81 -7.89 -0.63
N ASP A 195 -5.31 -7.24 0.38
CA ASP A 195 -3.96 -7.49 0.90
C ASP A 195 -3.89 -8.88 1.52
N GLU A 196 -3.05 -9.74 1.00
CA GLU A 196 -2.91 -11.13 1.43
C GLU A 196 -2.46 -11.26 2.89
N PHE A 197 -1.79 -10.24 3.44
CA PHE A 197 -1.25 -10.26 4.81
C PHE A 197 -2.21 -9.68 5.82
N THR A 198 -2.85 -8.57 5.47
CA THR A 198 -3.75 -7.87 6.40
C THR A 198 -5.21 -8.25 6.20
N GLY A 199 -5.56 -8.89 5.07
CA GLY A 199 -6.93 -9.17 4.66
C GLY A 199 -7.77 -7.92 4.42
N ARG A 200 -7.12 -6.75 4.30
CA ARG A 200 -7.78 -5.46 4.08
C ARG A 200 -7.96 -5.17 2.61
N VAL A 201 -9.09 -4.58 2.30
CA VAL A 201 -9.36 -4.03 0.98
C VAL A 201 -8.48 -2.81 0.73
N MET A 202 -7.74 -2.83 -0.37
CA MET A 202 -6.84 -1.76 -0.78
C MET A 202 -7.52 -0.93 -1.87
N SER A 203 -8.41 -0.02 -1.48
CA SER A 203 -9.07 0.88 -2.43
C SER A 203 -8.05 1.78 -3.13
N GLY A 204 -8.20 1.93 -4.45
CA GLY A 204 -7.33 2.78 -5.28
C GLY A 204 -5.97 2.17 -5.65
N ARG A 205 -5.61 0.98 -5.14
CA ARG A 205 -4.45 0.22 -5.62
C ARG A 205 -4.83 -0.66 -6.81
N ARG A 206 -3.90 -0.81 -7.74
CA ARG A 206 -4.04 -1.65 -8.94
C ARG A 206 -2.76 -2.46 -9.15
N TRP A 207 -2.89 -3.64 -9.73
CA TRP A 207 -1.72 -4.36 -10.24
C TRP A 207 -1.20 -3.66 -11.49
N SER A 208 0.11 -3.60 -11.63
CA SER A 208 0.82 -3.02 -12.77
C SER A 208 0.78 -3.95 -14.01
N ASP A 209 1.33 -3.43 -15.10
CA ASP A 209 1.69 -4.19 -16.30
C ASP A 209 0.53 -4.95 -16.94
N GLY A 210 -0.67 -4.36 -16.94
CA GLY A 210 -1.85 -4.95 -17.59
C GLY A 210 -2.50 -6.11 -16.82
N LEU A 211 -1.95 -6.54 -15.69
CA LEU A 211 -2.50 -7.63 -14.90
C LEU A 211 -3.88 -7.28 -14.31
N HIS A 212 -4.06 -6.04 -13.85
CA HIS A 212 -5.36 -5.59 -13.33
C HIS A 212 -6.44 -5.67 -14.40
N GLN A 213 -6.13 -5.22 -15.61
CA GLN A 213 -7.02 -5.28 -16.78
C GLN A 213 -7.32 -6.74 -17.17
N ALA A 214 -6.33 -7.63 -17.04
CA ALA A 214 -6.56 -9.05 -17.29
C ALA A 214 -7.52 -9.68 -16.27
N VAL A 215 -7.46 -9.24 -15.00
CA VAL A 215 -8.43 -9.68 -13.97
C VAL A 215 -9.81 -9.05 -14.21
N GLU A 216 -9.89 -7.77 -14.63
CA GLU A 216 -11.15 -7.13 -15.02
C GLU A 216 -11.79 -7.87 -16.21
N ALA A 217 -11.01 -8.26 -17.21
CA ALA A 217 -11.46 -9.07 -18.35
C ALA A 217 -11.94 -10.45 -17.92
N LYS A 218 -11.21 -11.13 -17.01
CA LYS A 218 -11.61 -12.42 -16.43
C LYS A 218 -12.98 -12.33 -15.75
N GLU A 219 -13.25 -11.28 -15.00
CA GLU A 219 -14.52 -11.07 -14.29
C GLU A 219 -15.60 -10.43 -15.19
N SER A 220 -15.32 -10.20 -16.48
CA SER A 220 -16.23 -9.54 -17.44
C SER A 220 -16.68 -8.16 -16.98
N LEU A 221 -15.80 -7.43 -16.30
CA LEU A 221 -16.01 -6.06 -15.86
C LEU A 221 -15.55 -5.06 -16.92
N PRO A 222 -15.99 -3.79 -16.87
CA PRO A 222 -15.45 -2.75 -17.72
C PRO A 222 -13.94 -2.62 -17.52
N ILE A 223 -13.17 -2.81 -18.61
CA ILE A 223 -11.71 -2.71 -18.57
C ILE A 223 -11.34 -1.23 -18.50
N GLN A 224 -10.65 -0.86 -17.44
CA GLN A 224 -10.14 0.48 -17.25
C GLN A 224 -8.90 0.73 -18.15
N PRO A 225 -8.62 1.98 -18.58
CA PRO A 225 -7.41 2.29 -19.34
C PRO A 225 -6.16 1.77 -18.64
N GLU A 226 -5.18 1.33 -19.43
CA GLU A 226 -3.86 1.01 -18.86
C GLU A 226 -3.26 2.24 -18.16
N THR A 227 -2.49 1.96 -17.13
CA THR A 227 -1.82 3.00 -16.38
C THR A 227 -0.31 2.94 -16.62
N GLN A 228 0.28 4.09 -16.96
CA GLN A 228 1.73 4.25 -17.05
C GLN A 228 2.28 4.71 -15.71
N THR A 229 3.40 4.15 -15.28
CA THR A 229 4.12 4.61 -14.09
C THR A 229 4.64 6.04 -14.31
N LEU A 230 4.16 6.98 -13.51
CA LEU A 230 4.65 8.36 -13.50
C LEU A 230 5.77 8.55 -12.48
N ALA A 231 5.66 7.94 -11.33
CA ALA A 231 6.68 7.95 -10.29
C ALA A 231 6.55 6.69 -9.42
N SER A 232 7.67 6.18 -8.95
CA SER A 232 7.71 5.03 -8.06
C SER A 232 8.86 5.12 -7.07
N ILE A 233 8.70 4.49 -5.90
CA ILE A 233 9.77 4.30 -4.92
C ILE A 233 9.45 3.10 -4.05
N THR A 234 10.45 2.29 -3.71
CA THR A 234 10.27 1.22 -2.72
C THR A 234 10.21 1.79 -1.30
N TYR A 235 9.49 1.11 -0.40
CA TYR A 235 9.48 1.51 1.03
C TYR A 235 10.89 1.55 1.61
N GLN A 236 11.74 0.61 1.24
CA GLN A 236 13.13 0.56 1.68
C GLN A 236 13.87 1.86 1.35
N ASN A 237 13.86 2.26 0.08
CA ASN A 237 14.55 3.45 -0.37
C ASN A 237 13.91 4.74 0.15
N PHE A 238 12.57 4.75 0.32
CA PHE A 238 11.87 5.89 0.88
C PHE A 238 12.27 6.14 2.35
N PHE A 239 12.21 5.13 3.21
CA PHE A 239 12.56 5.31 4.63
C PHE A 239 14.06 5.53 4.87
N LEU A 240 14.92 5.04 3.96
CA LEU A 240 16.36 5.37 3.98
C LEU A 240 16.69 6.84 3.59
N LEU A 241 15.70 7.63 3.16
CA LEU A 241 15.87 9.08 3.01
C LEU A 241 15.97 9.82 4.36
N TYR A 242 15.45 9.23 5.42
CA TYR A 242 15.56 9.82 6.76
C TYR A 242 16.95 9.62 7.33
N PRO A 243 17.65 10.71 7.74
CA PRO A 243 18.98 10.60 8.36
C PRO A 243 18.96 9.78 9.66
N ARG A 244 17.84 9.78 10.35
CA ARG A 244 17.61 8.99 11.56
C ARG A 244 16.30 8.21 11.43
N LEU A 245 16.40 6.90 11.52
CA LEU A 245 15.28 5.96 11.45
C LEU A 245 15.23 5.14 12.72
N ALA A 246 14.05 4.98 13.28
CA ALA A 246 13.77 4.07 14.38
C ALA A 246 12.42 3.40 14.17
N GLY A 247 12.16 2.33 14.89
CA GLY A 247 10.87 1.65 14.83
C GLY A 247 10.56 0.88 16.09
N MET A 248 9.32 0.44 16.22
CA MET A 248 8.87 -0.38 17.34
C MET A 248 7.83 -1.38 16.89
N THR A 249 7.84 -2.56 17.49
CA THR A 249 6.86 -3.63 17.30
C THR A 249 7.01 -4.68 18.40
N GLY A 250 6.01 -5.51 18.59
CA GLY A 250 6.07 -6.67 19.47
C GLY A 250 6.80 -7.88 18.88
N THR A 251 7.21 -7.87 17.61
CA THR A 251 7.62 -9.07 16.86
C THR A 251 8.87 -8.92 15.99
N ALA A 252 9.71 -7.89 16.18
CA ALA A 252 10.87 -7.62 15.32
C ALA A 252 11.99 -8.66 15.39
N LYS A 253 12.13 -9.39 16.51
CA LYS A 253 13.32 -10.23 16.76
C LYS A 253 13.53 -11.35 15.74
N THR A 254 12.49 -11.85 15.11
CA THR A 254 12.58 -12.87 14.06
C THR A 254 13.23 -12.36 12.79
N GLU A 255 13.11 -11.06 12.51
CA GLU A 255 13.58 -10.39 11.28
C GLU A 255 14.81 -9.48 11.54
N GLU A 256 15.49 -9.65 12.69
CA GLU A 256 16.64 -8.84 13.10
C GLU A 256 17.72 -8.72 12.01
N VAL A 257 18.01 -9.82 11.33
CA VAL A 257 19.02 -9.87 10.26
C VAL A 257 18.63 -8.98 9.08
N GLU A 258 17.35 -8.91 8.73
CA GLU A 258 16.84 -8.05 7.65
C GLU A 258 16.89 -6.58 8.05
N PHE A 259 16.49 -6.26 9.28
CA PHE A 259 16.59 -4.89 9.81
C PHE A 259 18.03 -4.39 9.82
N GLU A 260 18.98 -5.22 10.24
CA GLU A 260 20.39 -4.85 10.25
C GLU A 260 20.96 -4.68 8.85
N LYS A 261 20.71 -5.62 7.91
CA LYS A 261 21.30 -5.61 6.58
C LYS A 261 20.71 -4.53 5.68
N THR A 262 19.39 -4.38 5.66
CA THR A 262 18.70 -3.46 4.75
C THR A 262 18.62 -2.05 5.31
N TYR A 263 18.24 -1.91 6.58
CA TYR A 263 17.93 -0.61 7.19
C TYR A 263 18.99 -0.11 8.16
N LYS A 264 20.01 -0.90 8.48
CA LYS A 264 21.06 -0.60 9.49
C LYS A 264 20.48 -0.38 10.89
N LEU A 265 19.40 -1.08 11.21
CA LEU A 265 18.70 -1.01 12.49
C LEU A 265 19.03 -2.22 13.36
N GLU A 266 19.43 -1.98 14.61
CA GLU A 266 19.58 -3.02 15.64
C GLU A 266 18.25 -3.27 16.33
N VAL A 267 17.97 -4.54 16.66
CA VAL A 267 16.76 -4.94 17.38
C VAL A 267 17.05 -5.13 18.87
N THR A 268 16.55 -4.20 19.68
CA THR A 268 16.65 -4.28 21.14
C THR A 268 15.36 -4.81 21.74
N VAL A 269 15.46 -5.88 22.54
CA VAL A 269 14.32 -6.46 23.23
C VAL A 269 14.10 -5.76 24.56
N VAL A 270 12.98 -5.03 24.67
CA VAL A 270 12.56 -4.34 25.91
C VAL A 270 11.73 -5.33 26.74
N PRO A 271 12.07 -5.55 28.02
CA PRO A 271 11.29 -6.40 28.89
C PRO A 271 9.86 -5.91 29.06
N THR A 272 8.91 -6.85 29.19
CA THR A 272 7.50 -6.49 29.43
C THR A 272 7.29 -5.91 30.82
N ASN A 273 6.40 -4.92 30.94
CA ASN A 273 6.04 -4.28 32.22
C ASN A 273 5.44 -5.30 33.23
N ARG A 274 4.60 -6.22 32.74
CA ARG A 274 4.00 -7.29 33.56
C ARG A 274 4.38 -8.66 33.01
N THR A 275 4.53 -9.64 33.89
CA THR A 275 4.82 -11.01 33.48
C THR A 275 3.69 -11.57 32.62
N ARG A 276 4.06 -12.23 31.53
CA ARG A 276 3.10 -12.88 30.63
C ARG A 276 2.41 -14.06 31.33
N ALA A 277 1.09 -13.98 31.48
CA ALA A 277 0.27 -15.05 32.05
C ALA A 277 -0.38 -15.96 30.98
N ARG A 278 -0.25 -15.64 29.70
CA ARG A 278 -0.80 -16.41 28.58
C ARG A 278 -0.17 -17.81 28.50
N ARG A 279 -1.01 -18.81 28.23
CA ARG A 279 -0.59 -20.20 27.99
C ARG A 279 -0.68 -20.51 26.49
N ASP A 280 0.46 -20.80 25.87
CA ASP A 280 0.51 -21.26 24.49
C ASP A 280 0.41 -22.79 24.49
N LEU A 281 -0.74 -23.33 24.06
CA LEU A 281 -1.04 -24.75 24.02
C LEU A 281 -0.35 -25.40 22.81
N VAL A 282 -0.18 -26.73 22.86
CA VAL A 282 0.42 -27.51 21.77
C VAL A 282 -0.49 -27.44 20.54
N ASP A 283 0.13 -27.31 19.36
CA ASP A 283 -0.57 -27.33 18.09
C ASP A 283 -1.20 -28.70 17.84
N GLN A 284 -2.39 -28.71 17.28
CA GLN A 284 -3.07 -29.94 16.85
C GLN A 284 -3.00 -30.06 15.33
N VAL A 285 -2.46 -31.17 14.83
CA VAL A 285 -2.30 -31.40 13.38
C VAL A 285 -3.21 -32.52 12.96
N TYR A 286 -4.03 -32.28 11.93
CA TYR A 286 -4.98 -33.23 11.37
C TYR A 286 -4.52 -33.70 9.99
N LYS A 287 -5.02 -34.85 9.57
CA LYS A 287 -4.70 -35.39 8.25
C LYS A 287 -5.37 -34.58 7.14
N THR A 288 -6.65 -34.21 7.33
CA THR A 288 -7.47 -33.49 6.36
C THR A 288 -7.93 -32.12 6.87
N GLU A 289 -8.24 -31.22 5.96
CA GLU A 289 -8.85 -29.93 6.32
C GLU A 289 -10.23 -30.11 6.98
N SER A 290 -11.04 -31.06 6.51
CA SER A 290 -12.35 -31.35 7.09
C SER A 290 -12.26 -31.75 8.57
N GLY A 291 -11.30 -32.62 8.93
CA GLY A 291 -11.04 -32.98 10.33
C GLY A 291 -10.61 -31.79 11.17
N LYS A 292 -9.74 -30.94 10.62
CA LYS A 292 -9.30 -29.68 11.25
C LYS A 292 -10.49 -28.77 11.55
N TRP A 293 -11.35 -28.49 10.56
CA TRP A 293 -12.48 -27.57 10.73
C TRP A 293 -13.48 -28.04 11.78
N ARG A 294 -13.78 -29.34 11.82
CA ARG A 294 -14.63 -29.91 12.88
C ARG A 294 -14.03 -29.74 14.27
N ALA A 295 -12.72 -29.94 14.40
CA ALA A 295 -12.04 -29.76 15.67
C ALA A 295 -11.98 -28.30 16.13
N VAL A 296 -11.79 -27.36 15.20
CA VAL A 296 -11.87 -25.91 15.47
C VAL A 296 -13.25 -25.53 15.98
N ALA A 297 -14.33 -26.00 15.31
CA ALA A 297 -15.70 -25.72 15.71
C ALA A 297 -15.99 -26.32 17.11
N GLN A 298 -15.55 -27.56 17.37
CA GLN A 298 -15.70 -28.22 18.66
C GLN A 298 -15.00 -27.47 19.78
N GLU A 299 -13.70 -27.10 19.63
CA GLU A 299 -12.99 -26.37 20.68
C GLU A 299 -13.61 -25.00 20.91
N THR A 300 -14.03 -24.31 19.83
CA THR A 300 -14.75 -23.03 19.94
C THR A 300 -16.02 -23.20 20.78
N ALA A 301 -16.81 -24.25 20.52
CA ALA A 301 -18.00 -24.58 21.26
C ALA A 301 -17.72 -24.88 22.75
N GLU A 302 -16.71 -25.68 23.04
CA GLU A 302 -16.32 -26.04 24.39
C GLU A 302 -15.90 -24.81 25.19
N VAL A 303 -15.04 -23.95 24.62
CA VAL A 303 -14.57 -22.75 25.29
C VAL A 303 -15.71 -21.72 25.46
N HIS A 304 -16.56 -21.54 24.44
CA HIS A 304 -17.73 -20.66 24.52
C HIS A 304 -18.67 -21.04 25.66
N ARG A 305 -18.94 -22.35 25.86
CA ARG A 305 -19.77 -22.82 26.98
C ARG A 305 -19.22 -22.47 28.36
N THR A 306 -17.92 -22.25 28.49
CA THR A 306 -17.32 -21.78 29.76
C THR A 306 -17.52 -20.29 30.01
N GLY A 307 -18.05 -19.54 29.06
CA GLY A 307 -18.21 -18.09 29.12
C GLY A 307 -16.94 -17.33 28.70
N ARG A 308 -15.87 -18.00 28.26
CA ARG A 308 -14.67 -17.36 27.79
C ARG A 308 -14.85 -16.77 26.38
N PRO A 309 -14.33 -15.57 26.09
CA PRO A 309 -14.27 -15.07 24.73
C PRO A 309 -13.29 -15.88 23.87
N VAL A 310 -13.65 -16.09 22.60
CA VAL A 310 -12.87 -16.84 21.62
C VAL A 310 -12.63 -15.97 20.38
N LEU A 311 -11.38 -15.85 19.98
CA LEU A 311 -10.98 -15.24 18.72
C LEU A 311 -10.41 -16.33 17.80
N VAL A 312 -11.02 -16.53 16.63
CA VAL A 312 -10.53 -17.50 15.64
C VAL A 312 -9.93 -16.74 14.46
N GLY A 313 -8.63 -16.93 14.25
CA GLY A 313 -7.88 -16.37 13.13
C GLY A 313 -7.91 -17.31 11.92
N THR A 314 -8.35 -16.81 10.76
CA THR A 314 -8.36 -17.53 9.48
C THR A 314 -7.47 -16.82 8.46
N THR A 315 -6.99 -17.51 7.44
CA THR A 315 -6.06 -16.98 6.45
C THR A 315 -6.75 -16.39 5.20
N SER A 316 -8.04 -16.67 5.00
CA SER A 316 -8.80 -16.12 3.87
C SER A 316 -10.27 -15.87 4.23
N VAL A 317 -10.94 -15.06 3.39
CA VAL A 317 -12.37 -14.78 3.50
C VAL A 317 -13.18 -16.07 3.37
N GLU A 318 -12.87 -16.89 2.36
CA GLU A 318 -13.53 -18.18 2.12
C GLU A 318 -13.46 -19.10 3.35
N LYS A 319 -12.28 -19.26 3.94
CA LYS A 319 -12.11 -20.06 5.17
C LYS A 319 -12.88 -19.51 6.36
N SER A 320 -13.01 -18.20 6.45
CA SER A 320 -13.82 -17.57 7.48
C SER A 320 -15.31 -17.88 7.32
N GLU A 321 -15.79 -17.99 6.09
CA GLU A 321 -17.19 -18.35 5.78
C GLU A 321 -17.47 -19.83 6.01
N VAL A 322 -16.54 -20.72 5.65
CA VAL A 322 -16.63 -22.14 5.97
C VAL A 322 -16.79 -22.36 7.47
N LEU A 323 -15.94 -21.71 8.27
CA LEU A 323 -16.06 -21.80 9.73
C LEU A 323 -17.35 -21.18 10.26
N SER A 324 -17.77 -20.05 9.69
CA SER A 324 -19.03 -19.39 10.07
C SER A 324 -20.22 -20.32 9.85
N ALA A 325 -20.27 -21.03 8.71
CA ALA A 325 -21.31 -22.01 8.42
C ALA A 325 -21.33 -23.15 9.45
N LEU A 326 -20.17 -23.71 9.78
CA LEU A 326 -20.06 -24.78 10.80
C LEU A 326 -20.50 -24.32 12.18
N LEU A 327 -20.12 -23.10 12.59
CA LEU A 327 -20.58 -22.56 13.89
C LEU A 327 -22.08 -22.25 13.92
N GLN A 328 -22.67 -21.89 12.78
CA GLN A 328 -24.12 -21.73 12.65
C GLN A 328 -24.86 -23.07 12.78
N GLU A 329 -24.35 -24.15 12.18
CA GLU A 329 -24.90 -25.51 12.36
C GLU A 329 -24.84 -25.95 13.82
N GLU A 330 -23.79 -25.64 14.55
CA GLU A 330 -23.63 -25.90 15.99
C GLU A 330 -24.46 -24.93 16.87
N GLY A 331 -25.12 -23.94 16.27
CA GLY A 331 -25.93 -22.95 16.98
C GLY A 331 -25.13 -21.95 17.82
N ILE A 332 -23.85 -21.70 17.49
CA ILE A 332 -22.96 -20.79 18.22
C ILE A 332 -23.09 -19.39 17.62
N PRO A 333 -23.55 -18.39 18.39
CA PRO A 333 -23.56 -17.01 17.94
C PRO A 333 -22.15 -16.48 17.81
N HIS A 334 -21.82 -15.87 16.66
CA HIS A 334 -20.48 -15.34 16.41
C HIS A 334 -20.54 -14.08 15.55
N ASN A 335 -19.47 -13.28 15.61
CA ASN A 335 -19.21 -12.14 14.76
C ASN A 335 -18.18 -12.53 13.70
N LEU A 336 -18.42 -12.08 12.46
CA LEU A 336 -17.50 -12.32 11.34
C LEU A 336 -16.82 -11.01 10.94
N LEU A 337 -15.50 -11.02 10.97
CA LEU A 337 -14.63 -9.90 10.61
C LEU A 337 -13.77 -10.31 9.43
N ASN A 338 -14.18 -9.91 8.23
CA ASN A 338 -13.47 -10.20 6.99
C ASN A 338 -13.46 -8.98 6.06
N ALA A 339 -12.72 -9.07 4.94
CA ALA A 339 -12.56 -7.98 3.99
C ALA A 339 -13.81 -7.62 3.17
N LYS A 340 -14.97 -8.25 3.42
CA LYS A 340 -16.21 -7.89 2.72
C LYS A 340 -16.67 -6.48 3.11
N PRO A 341 -17.21 -5.68 2.16
CA PRO A 341 -17.61 -4.29 2.41
C PRO A 341 -18.52 -4.09 3.63
N GLU A 342 -19.42 -5.02 3.84
CA GLU A 342 -20.40 -5.03 4.94
C GLU A 342 -19.74 -5.09 6.32
N ASN A 343 -18.55 -5.67 6.42
CA ASN A 343 -17.82 -5.89 7.66
C ASN A 343 -16.74 -4.84 7.91
N VAL A 344 -16.15 -4.25 6.84
CA VAL A 344 -15.03 -3.30 6.95
C VAL A 344 -15.42 -2.03 7.70
N GLU A 345 -16.64 -1.52 7.49
CA GLU A 345 -17.14 -0.33 8.19
C GLU A 345 -17.37 -0.56 9.69
N ARG A 346 -17.46 -1.84 10.11
CA ARG A 346 -17.74 -2.25 11.49
C ARG A 346 -16.54 -2.90 12.19
N ASP A 347 -15.38 -2.87 11.57
CA ASP A 347 -14.15 -3.54 12.03
C ASP A 347 -13.83 -3.18 13.50
N ALA A 348 -13.78 -1.89 13.82
CA ALA A 348 -13.49 -1.41 15.17
C ALA A 348 -14.55 -1.85 16.20
N GLU A 349 -15.83 -1.80 15.82
CA GLU A 349 -16.95 -2.20 16.67
C GLU A 349 -16.90 -3.69 17.02
N ILE A 350 -16.60 -4.54 16.04
CA ILE A 350 -16.53 -6.00 16.23
C ILE A 350 -15.33 -6.36 17.13
N VAL A 351 -14.17 -5.70 16.92
CA VAL A 351 -12.97 -5.95 17.72
C VAL A 351 -13.17 -5.54 19.18
N ASP A 352 -13.83 -4.41 19.44
CA ASP A 352 -14.13 -3.96 20.79
C ASP A 352 -15.06 -4.91 21.56
N GLN A 353 -15.91 -5.64 20.86
CA GLN A 353 -16.82 -6.64 21.45
C GLN A 353 -16.16 -8.02 21.61
N ALA A 354 -15.02 -8.28 20.98
CA ALA A 354 -14.37 -9.58 21.01
C ALA A 354 -13.90 -10.03 22.41
N GLY A 355 -13.79 -9.10 23.36
CA GLY A 355 -13.43 -9.38 24.77
C GLY A 355 -14.61 -9.61 25.72
N LEU A 356 -15.87 -9.56 25.24
CA LEU A 356 -17.06 -9.76 26.06
C LEU A 356 -17.22 -11.24 26.47
N THR A 357 -17.92 -11.49 27.58
CA THR A 357 -18.20 -12.84 28.07
C THR A 357 -18.88 -13.69 27.01
N GLY A 358 -18.28 -14.83 26.67
CA GLY A 358 -18.81 -15.77 25.68
C GLY A 358 -18.81 -15.25 24.25
N ALA A 359 -18.18 -14.14 23.93
CA ALA A 359 -18.08 -13.64 22.57
C ALA A 359 -17.25 -14.60 21.69
N VAL A 360 -17.73 -14.90 20.49
CA VAL A 360 -16.99 -15.64 19.47
C VAL A 360 -16.80 -14.71 18.28
N THR A 361 -15.56 -14.49 17.90
CA THR A 361 -15.19 -13.64 16.76
C THR A 361 -14.30 -14.42 15.80
N ILE A 362 -14.73 -14.52 14.55
CA ILE A 362 -13.92 -15.05 13.46
C ILE A 362 -13.29 -13.84 12.76
N ALA A 363 -11.97 -13.80 12.65
CA ALA A 363 -11.24 -12.72 11.99
C ALA A 363 -10.33 -13.26 10.89
N THR A 364 -10.41 -12.67 9.69
CA THR A 364 -9.40 -12.93 8.67
C THR A 364 -8.13 -12.17 9.02
N ASN A 365 -7.03 -12.81 8.74
CA ASN A 365 -5.64 -12.37 8.78
C ASN A 365 -5.42 -10.97 9.39
N MET A 366 -5.33 -10.91 10.74
CA MET A 366 -5.03 -9.69 11.48
C MET A 366 -6.03 -8.52 11.38
N ALA A 367 -7.26 -8.76 10.98
CA ALA A 367 -8.32 -7.78 11.12
C ALA A 367 -8.31 -7.23 12.57
N GLY A 368 -8.41 -5.91 12.71
CA GLY A 368 -8.24 -5.24 14.00
C GLY A 368 -6.78 -5.14 14.50
N ARG A 369 -5.75 -5.31 13.65
CA ARG A 369 -4.35 -5.04 14.02
C ARG A 369 -4.20 -3.62 14.57
N GLY A 370 -3.40 -3.48 15.63
CA GLY A 370 -3.22 -2.19 16.32
C GLY A 370 -4.37 -1.79 17.24
N THR A 371 -5.46 -2.58 17.33
CA THR A 371 -6.56 -2.37 18.27
C THR A 371 -6.46 -3.39 19.41
N ASP A 372 -6.58 -2.96 20.65
CA ASP A 372 -6.54 -3.83 21.81
C ASP A 372 -7.90 -4.51 22.02
N ILE A 373 -7.88 -5.82 22.27
CA ILE A 373 -9.06 -6.55 22.75
C ILE A 373 -9.07 -6.45 24.28
N ILE A 374 -9.96 -5.62 24.80
CA ILE A 374 -10.09 -5.39 26.25
C ILE A 374 -11.08 -6.42 26.80
N LEU A 375 -10.64 -7.18 27.81
CA LEU A 375 -11.52 -8.16 28.48
C LEU A 375 -12.70 -7.45 29.14
N GLY A 376 -13.93 -7.91 28.87
CA GLY A 376 -15.16 -7.29 29.34
C GLY A 376 -15.68 -6.15 28.46
N GLY A 377 -14.94 -5.71 27.43
CA GLY A 377 -15.30 -4.65 26.49
C GLY A 377 -14.62 -3.31 26.74
N ASN A 378 -14.71 -2.41 25.78
CA ASN A 378 -14.07 -1.08 25.78
C ASN A 378 -15.09 0.01 26.11
N THR A 379 -15.12 0.47 27.38
CA THR A 379 -16.05 1.50 27.87
C THR A 379 -15.87 2.84 27.15
N ASP A 380 -14.61 3.22 26.86
CA ASP A 380 -14.31 4.48 26.19
C ASP A 380 -14.89 4.55 24.78
N TYR A 381 -14.71 3.48 24.02
CA TYR A 381 -15.24 3.37 22.67
C TYR A 381 -16.77 3.36 22.67
N MET A 382 -17.38 2.55 23.52
CA MET A 382 -18.84 2.49 23.65
C MET A 382 -19.47 3.83 24.04
N ALA A 383 -18.83 4.58 24.94
CA ALA A 383 -19.27 5.91 25.34
C ALA A 383 -19.18 6.91 24.18
N ARG A 384 -18.08 6.93 23.44
CA ARG A 384 -17.92 7.76 22.24
C ARG A 384 -18.95 7.44 21.17
N LEU A 385 -19.19 6.14 20.92
CA LEU A 385 -20.17 5.68 19.95
C LEU A 385 -21.59 6.12 20.34
N LYS A 386 -21.96 6.02 21.62
CA LYS A 386 -23.27 6.45 22.14
C LYS A 386 -23.48 7.95 21.94
N VAL A 387 -22.47 8.75 22.23
CA VAL A 387 -22.50 10.19 22.00
C VAL A 387 -22.59 10.49 20.50
N ARG A 388 -21.81 9.82 19.67
CA ARG A 388 -21.85 9.97 18.21
C ARG A 388 -23.25 9.70 17.66
N GLU A 389 -23.90 8.60 18.06
CA GLU A 389 -25.28 8.28 17.66
C GLU A 389 -26.29 9.36 18.01
N ALA A 390 -26.12 9.99 19.19
CA ALA A 390 -27.01 11.05 19.64
C ALA A 390 -26.80 12.38 18.91
N LEU A 391 -25.56 12.67 18.50
CA LEU A 391 -25.18 13.95 17.91
C LEU A 391 -25.23 13.96 16.38
N LEU A 392 -24.89 12.84 15.73
CA LEU A 392 -24.77 12.76 14.28
C LEU A 392 -26.02 13.28 13.53
N PRO A 393 -27.27 12.88 13.83
CA PRO A 393 -28.45 13.35 13.11
C PRO A 393 -28.77 14.83 13.33
N ARG A 394 -28.17 15.45 14.35
CA ARG A 394 -28.44 16.84 14.76
C ARG A 394 -27.38 17.83 14.29
N LEU A 395 -26.12 17.42 14.24
CA LEU A 395 -24.99 18.32 13.96
C LEU A 395 -24.39 18.15 12.57
N VAL A 396 -24.55 16.97 11.93
CA VAL A 396 -23.93 16.68 10.63
C VAL A 396 -24.85 17.01 9.47
N ARG A 397 -24.29 17.54 8.39
CA ARG A 397 -24.98 17.90 7.14
C ARG A 397 -25.60 16.68 6.47
N PRO A 398 -26.84 16.74 5.97
CA PRO A 398 -27.51 15.58 5.35
C PRO A 398 -26.83 15.07 4.06
N GLU A 399 -26.09 15.92 3.37
CA GLU A 399 -25.43 15.62 2.09
C GLU A 399 -24.15 14.77 2.28
N GLU A 400 -23.57 14.76 3.47
CA GLU A 400 -22.43 13.93 3.84
C GLU A 400 -22.85 12.62 4.56
N GLY A 401 -24.16 12.44 4.74
CA GLY A 401 -24.71 11.28 5.42
C GLY A 401 -24.52 10.00 4.64
N HIS A 402 -23.38 9.35 4.77
CA HIS A 402 -23.33 7.91 4.75
C HIS A 402 -24.37 7.41 5.75
N ARG A 403 -25.19 6.45 5.33
CA ARG A 403 -26.23 5.83 6.17
C ARG A 403 -25.64 5.61 7.57
N PRO A 404 -26.35 6.03 8.63
CA PRO A 404 -25.93 5.66 9.97
C PRO A 404 -25.71 4.15 9.99
N PRO A 405 -24.72 3.63 10.72
CA PRO A 405 -24.56 2.20 10.89
C PRO A 405 -25.92 1.66 11.32
N VAL A 406 -26.48 0.79 10.48
CA VAL A 406 -27.81 0.20 10.74
C VAL A 406 -27.62 -0.53 12.07
N PRO A 407 -28.41 -0.20 13.12
CA PRO A 407 -28.38 -0.97 14.34
C PRO A 407 -28.62 -2.42 13.95
N LEU A 408 -27.96 -3.37 14.59
CA LEU A 408 -28.10 -4.80 14.40
C LEU A 408 -29.58 -5.23 14.55
N GLN A 409 -30.42 -4.87 13.57
CA GLN A 409 -31.71 -5.48 13.40
C GLN A 409 -31.47 -6.74 12.58
N ARG A 410 -31.57 -7.90 13.26
CA ARG A 410 -31.79 -9.15 12.61
C ARG A 410 -32.86 -8.94 11.53
N GLU A 411 -32.55 -9.20 10.28
CA GLU A 411 -33.58 -9.67 9.36
C GLU A 411 -34.09 -10.99 9.93
N ALA A 412 -35.24 -10.90 10.60
CA ALA A 412 -36.04 -12.06 10.90
C ALA A 412 -36.42 -12.65 9.54
N SER A 413 -35.74 -13.73 9.15
CA SER A 413 -36.24 -14.59 8.09
C SER A 413 -37.68 -14.93 8.42
N SER A 414 -38.59 -14.36 7.64
CA SER A 414 -40.01 -14.67 7.67
C SER A 414 -40.19 -16.15 7.35
N GLY A 415 -40.53 -16.95 8.34
CA GLY A 415 -40.90 -18.32 8.09
C GLY A 415 -40.86 -19.19 9.34
N PHE A 416 -41.97 -19.28 9.96
CA PHE A 416 -42.49 -20.23 10.96
C PHE A 416 -42.69 -19.66 12.38
N ALA A 417 -43.89 -19.18 12.58
CA ALA A 417 -44.49 -19.00 13.89
C ALA A 417 -44.81 -20.38 14.51
N ALA A 418 -44.21 -20.69 15.64
CA ALA A 418 -44.78 -21.62 16.61
C ALA A 418 -44.47 -21.07 18.00
N ALA A 419 -45.52 -20.57 18.63
CA ALA A 419 -45.49 -20.11 20.00
C ALA A 419 -45.29 -21.31 20.94
N THR A 420 -44.18 -21.30 21.68
CA THR A 420 -44.05 -21.99 22.96
C THR A 420 -43.31 -21.07 23.92
N SER A 421 -44.01 -20.70 24.97
CA SER A 421 -43.55 -19.94 26.13
C SER A 421 -42.41 -20.70 26.83
N ALA A 422 -41.16 -20.28 26.63
CA ALA A 422 -40.02 -20.72 27.40
C ALA A 422 -39.66 -19.67 28.48
N PRO A 423 -39.16 -20.08 29.66
CA PRO A 423 -38.87 -19.19 30.77
C PRO A 423 -37.74 -18.21 30.43
N ALA A 424 -37.79 -17.02 31.00
CA ALA A 424 -36.83 -15.96 30.81
C ALA A 424 -35.40 -16.44 31.12
N LYS A 425 -34.50 -16.33 30.12
CA LYS A 425 -33.10 -16.69 30.24
C LYS A 425 -32.34 -15.67 31.11
N PRO A 426 -31.26 -16.10 31.82
CA PRO A 426 -30.50 -15.21 32.69
C PRO A 426 -29.79 -14.09 31.94
N PRO A 427 -29.50 -12.94 32.60
CA PRO A 427 -28.99 -11.73 31.96
C PRO A 427 -27.71 -11.89 31.14
N SER A 428 -26.86 -12.89 31.45
CA SER A 428 -25.58 -13.17 30.73
C SER A 428 -25.81 -13.74 29.33
N GLU A 429 -26.88 -14.50 29.10
CA GLU A 429 -27.16 -15.08 27.76
C GLU A 429 -27.78 -14.06 26.78
N ALA A 430 -28.47 -13.04 27.29
CA ALA A 430 -29.04 -11.98 26.48
C ALA A 430 -27.98 -11.05 25.87
N ARG A 431 -26.77 -10.96 26.47
CA ARG A 431 -25.66 -10.14 26.02
C ARG A 431 -24.89 -10.77 24.84
N ALA A 432 -24.69 -12.07 24.84
CA ALA A 432 -24.07 -12.82 23.75
C ALA A 432 -24.83 -12.70 22.41
N LEU A 433 -26.03 -12.12 22.42
CA LEU A 433 -26.97 -12.02 21.29
C LEU A 433 -27.11 -10.61 20.70
N GLY A 434 -26.09 -9.72 20.82
CA GLY A 434 -26.01 -8.52 19.97
C GLY A 434 -26.50 -7.21 20.58
N ARG A 435 -26.30 -6.97 21.86
CA ARG A 435 -26.39 -5.60 22.40
C ARG A 435 -25.05 -4.90 22.25
N LEU A 436 -25.05 -3.84 21.47
CA LEU A 436 -23.88 -2.97 21.24
C LEU A 436 -23.36 -2.32 22.54
N TYR A 437 -24.24 -2.08 23.49
CA TYR A 437 -23.97 -1.42 24.76
C TYR A 437 -24.12 -2.35 25.97
N PRO A 438 -23.30 -2.18 27.02
CA PRO A 438 -23.31 -3.04 28.20
C PRO A 438 -24.61 -2.94 29.02
N CYS A 439 -25.20 -1.76 29.07
CA CYS A 439 -26.50 -1.49 29.74
C CYS A 439 -27.18 -0.29 29.09
N GLU A 440 -28.44 -0.08 29.44
CA GLU A 440 -29.09 1.21 29.17
C GLU A 440 -28.50 2.25 30.12
N LEU A 441 -28.41 3.51 29.64
CA LEU A 441 -27.93 4.61 30.48
C LEU A 441 -28.88 4.84 31.65
N SER A 442 -28.33 5.31 32.76
CA SER A 442 -29.17 5.77 33.85
C SER A 442 -30.09 6.93 33.38
N PRO A 443 -31.30 7.08 33.91
CA PRO A 443 -32.21 8.16 33.49
C PRO A 443 -31.57 9.56 33.59
N ASP A 444 -30.70 9.77 34.54
CA ASP A 444 -29.97 11.03 34.72
C ASP A 444 -28.92 11.25 33.63
N THR A 445 -28.19 10.20 33.27
CA THR A 445 -27.16 10.27 32.20
C THR A 445 -27.82 10.39 30.81
N ASP A 446 -28.94 9.73 30.56
CA ASP A 446 -29.68 9.83 29.30
C ASP A 446 -30.27 11.25 29.14
N ALA A 447 -30.82 11.84 30.22
CA ALA A 447 -31.26 13.21 30.22
C ALA A 447 -30.13 14.18 30.00
N ALA A 448 -28.97 13.98 30.64
CA ALA A 448 -27.78 14.80 30.45
C ALA A 448 -27.26 14.76 29.02
N LEU A 449 -27.26 13.58 28.37
CA LEU A 449 -26.89 13.42 26.95
C LEU A 449 -27.86 14.16 26.02
N ALA A 450 -29.17 14.05 26.29
CA ALA A 450 -30.20 14.75 25.53
C ALA A 450 -30.12 16.28 25.68
N ASP A 451 -29.82 16.79 26.88
CA ASP A 451 -29.64 18.19 27.16
C ASP A 451 -28.38 18.74 26.50
N ALA A 452 -27.25 18.03 26.64
CA ALA A 452 -26.01 18.38 25.98
C ALA A 452 -26.19 18.43 24.46
N ALA A 453 -26.85 17.44 23.86
CA ALA A 453 -27.10 17.46 22.43
C ALA A 453 -27.90 18.69 21.97
N ARG A 454 -28.87 19.17 22.79
CA ARG A 454 -29.63 20.37 22.47
C ARG A 454 -28.77 21.67 22.60
N GLU A 455 -27.88 21.71 23.56
CA GLU A 455 -27.00 22.87 23.75
C GLU A 455 -25.88 22.93 22.73
N LEU A 456 -25.30 21.78 22.37
CA LEU A 456 -24.28 21.69 21.33
C LEU A 456 -24.79 22.15 19.95
N VAL A 457 -26.08 21.88 19.65
CA VAL A 457 -26.71 22.45 18.45
C VAL A 457 -26.74 23.97 18.48
N LYS A 458 -26.94 24.57 19.65
CA LYS A 458 -26.92 26.05 19.79
C LYS A 458 -25.50 26.60 19.66
N LEU A 459 -24.49 25.89 20.18
CA LEU A 459 -23.10 26.33 20.19
C LEU A 459 -22.42 26.13 18.84
N TRP A 460 -22.63 24.96 18.20
CA TRP A 460 -21.94 24.57 17.00
C TRP A 460 -22.78 24.71 15.73
N GLY A 461 -24.08 24.97 15.83
CA GLY A 461 -25.03 25.09 14.73
C GLY A 461 -25.77 23.79 14.43
N ASP A 462 -27.02 23.92 13.93
CA ASP A 462 -27.81 22.78 13.46
C ASP A 462 -27.28 22.30 12.10
N ARG A 463 -26.92 21.04 12.01
CA ARG A 463 -26.44 20.39 10.77
C ARG A 463 -25.33 21.18 10.05
N SER A 464 -24.40 21.71 10.80
CA SER A 464 -23.33 22.60 10.29
C SER A 464 -21.99 21.88 10.09
N LEU A 465 -21.77 20.76 10.78
CA LEU A 465 -20.49 20.05 10.80
C LEU A 465 -20.42 18.96 9.72
N THR A 466 -19.19 18.61 9.36
CA THR A 466 -18.88 17.35 8.67
C THR A 466 -18.84 16.19 9.67
N VAL A 467 -18.89 14.94 9.19
CA VAL A 467 -18.71 13.76 10.06
C VAL A 467 -17.35 13.84 10.75
N LEU A 468 -16.32 14.25 10.01
CA LEU A 468 -14.95 14.35 10.49
C LEU A 468 -14.81 15.36 11.63
N GLU A 469 -15.38 16.57 11.47
CA GLU A 469 -15.36 17.61 12.49
C GLU A 469 -16.10 17.19 13.77
N LEU A 470 -17.19 16.43 13.64
CA LEU A 470 -17.88 15.86 14.81
C LEU A 470 -16.99 14.85 15.54
N GLU A 471 -16.33 13.96 14.81
CA GLU A 471 -15.42 12.97 15.39
C GLU A 471 -14.23 13.62 16.08
N ASP A 472 -13.65 14.67 15.49
CA ASP A 472 -12.56 15.43 16.10
C ASP A 472 -12.99 16.11 17.42
N ARG A 473 -14.22 16.65 17.48
CA ARG A 473 -14.75 17.22 18.71
C ARG A 473 -15.05 16.19 19.78
N ILE A 474 -15.57 15.02 19.42
CA ILE A 474 -15.76 13.90 20.36
C ILE A 474 -14.41 13.40 20.88
N SER A 475 -13.42 13.29 20.02
CA SER A 475 -12.04 12.93 20.40
C SER A 475 -11.45 13.97 21.38
N SER A 476 -11.54 15.25 21.07
CA SER A 476 -11.08 16.34 21.94
C SER A 476 -11.80 16.35 23.30
N ALA A 477 -13.07 15.99 23.33
CA ALA A 477 -13.81 15.86 24.57
C ALA A 477 -13.37 14.64 25.42
N ALA A 478 -12.94 13.58 24.78
CA ALA A 478 -12.40 12.41 25.46
C ALA A 478 -10.97 12.62 26.00
N GLU A 479 -10.26 13.63 25.51
CA GLU A 479 -8.93 14.03 26.00
C GLU A 479 -9.00 14.73 27.37
N LYS A 480 -7.86 14.67 28.11
CA LYS A 480 -7.69 15.39 29.37
C LYS A 480 -7.10 16.81 29.19
N ALA A 481 -6.69 17.14 27.96
CA ALA A 481 -6.10 18.44 27.65
C ALA A 481 -7.09 19.59 27.96
N PRO A 482 -6.63 20.75 28.50
CA PRO A 482 -7.50 21.91 28.71
C PRO A 482 -8.12 22.35 27.36
N SER A 483 -9.39 22.70 27.37
CA SER A 483 -10.09 23.25 26.21
C SER A 483 -10.84 24.52 26.64
N GLU A 484 -10.81 25.53 25.77
CA GLU A 484 -11.59 26.77 25.97
C GLU A 484 -13.00 26.68 25.33
N ASP A 485 -13.24 25.62 24.51
CA ASP A 485 -14.55 25.38 23.88
C ASP A 485 -15.56 24.86 24.93
N ALA A 486 -16.58 25.65 25.21
CA ALA A 486 -17.65 25.30 26.14
C ALA A 486 -18.38 24.02 25.73
N GLY A 487 -18.54 23.76 24.42
CA GLY A 487 -19.18 22.56 23.91
C GLY A 487 -18.33 21.30 24.18
N ILE A 488 -17.01 21.38 24.00
CA ILE A 488 -16.09 20.28 24.32
C ILE A 488 -16.11 20.01 25.83
N MET A 489 -16.12 21.02 26.66
CA MET A 489 -16.17 20.86 28.11
C MET A 489 -17.48 20.18 28.57
N GLN A 490 -18.62 20.55 27.98
CA GLN A 490 -19.90 19.92 28.25
C GLN A 490 -19.94 18.47 27.79
N LEU A 491 -19.43 18.22 26.58
CA LEU A 491 -19.35 16.85 26.01
C LEU A 491 -18.48 15.96 26.89
N ARG A 492 -17.37 16.48 27.43
CA ARG A 492 -16.48 15.79 28.38
C ARG A 492 -17.20 15.33 29.64
N GLN A 493 -18.08 16.17 30.19
CA GLN A 493 -18.86 15.81 31.38
C GLN A 493 -19.82 14.63 31.08
N VAL A 494 -20.53 14.71 29.95
CA VAL A 494 -21.46 13.65 29.54
C VAL A 494 -20.72 12.34 29.23
N LEU A 495 -19.61 12.40 28.54
CA LEU A 495 -18.76 11.22 28.30
C LEU A 495 -18.32 10.56 29.61
N ALA A 496 -17.93 11.36 30.61
CA ALA A 496 -17.53 10.82 31.91
C ALA A 496 -18.71 10.14 32.65
N GLN A 497 -19.92 10.66 32.53
CA GLN A 497 -21.11 10.04 33.12
C GLN A 497 -21.46 8.71 32.41
N ILE A 498 -21.45 8.69 31.07
CA ILE A 498 -21.71 7.46 30.30
C ILE A 498 -20.66 6.39 30.61
N ARG A 499 -19.38 6.78 30.72
CA ARG A 499 -18.31 5.88 31.15
C ARG A 499 -18.58 5.28 32.52
N ALA A 500 -18.97 6.10 33.49
CA ALA A 500 -19.26 5.63 34.85
C ALA A 500 -20.39 4.59 34.87
N ASP A 501 -21.44 4.81 34.09
CA ASP A 501 -22.55 3.86 33.97
C ASP A 501 -22.09 2.52 33.35
N TYR A 502 -21.26 2.58 32.30
CA TYR A 502 -20.76 1.39 31.64
C TYR A 502 -19.69 0.66 32.46
N ASP A 503 -18.78 1.39 33.12
CA ASP A 503 -17.72 0.81 33.96
C ASP A 503 -18.27 0.01 35.14
N ALA A 504 -19.38 0.44 35.72
CA ALA A 504 -20.04 -0.28 36.81
C ALA A 504 -20.43 -1.72 36.41
N VAL A 505 -20.82 -1.92 35.16
CA VAL A 505 -21.21 -3.25 34.63
C VAL A 505 -20.00 -3.99 34.10
N ILE A 506 -19.16 -3.33 33.32
CA ILE A 506 -18.01 -3.94 32.62
C ILE A 506 -16.94 -4.39 33.62
N SER A 507 -16.69 -3.69 34.72
CA SER A 507 -15.72 -4.09 35.71
C SER A 507 -16.04 -5.48 36.32
N THR A 508 -17.31 -5.78 36.54
CA THR A 508 -17.75 -7.09 37.02
C THR A 508 -17.56 -8.17 35.95
N GLU A 509 -17.91 -7.86 34.71
CA GLU A 509 -17.72 -8.76 33.59
C GLU A 509 -16.24 -9.04 33.30
N GLN A 510 -15.40 -8.03 33.37
CA GLN A 510 -13.95 -8.16 33.22
C GLN A 510 -13.34 -9.09 34.28
N ALA A 511 -13.76 -8.95 35.54
CA ALA A 511 -13.31 -9.87 36.60
C ALA A 511 -13.74 -11.32 36.30
N SER A 512 -14.98 -11.55 35.89
CA SER A 512 -15.48 -12.85 35.53
C SER A 512 -14.70 -13.49 34.36
N VAL A 513 -14.45 -12.73 33.29
CA VAL A 513 -13.67 -13.20 32.12
C VAL A 513 -12.22 -13.51 32.53
N ARG A 514 -11.61 -12.74 33.44
CA ARG A 514 -10.28 -13.05 33.96
C ARG A 514 -10.25 -14.34 34.80
N GLU A 515 -11.25 -14.57 35.61
CA GLU A 515 -11.37 -15.79 36.42
C GLU A 515 -11.56 -17.05 35.57
N THR A 516 -12.34 -16.95 34.49
CA THR A 516 -12.53 -18.06 33.55
C THR A 516 -11.32 -18.35 32.66
N GLY A 517 -10.27 -17.51 32.70
CA GLY A 517 -9.00 -17.73 32.00
C GLY A 517 -8.76 -16.81 30.80
N GLY A 518 -9.52 -15.73 30.65
CA GLY A 518 -9.33 -14.69 29.65
C GLY A 518 -9.58 -15.13 28.20
N LEU A 519 -9.11 -14.34 27.24
CA LEU A 519 -9.30 -14.58 25.80
C LEU A 519 -8.59 -15.87 25.35
N HIS A 520 -9.32 -16.71 24.63
CA HIS A 520 -8.78 -17.85 23.91
C HIS A 520 -8.62 -17.55 22.43
N VAL A 521 -7.40 -17.71 21.88
CA VAL A 521 -7.09 -17.46 20.48
C VAL A 521 -6.82 -18.76 19.76
N ILE A 522 -7.56 -19.01 18.70
CA ILE A 522 -7.40 -20.17 17.82
C ILE A 522 -6.83 -19.68 16.49
N GLY A 523 -5.70 -20.26 16.06
CA GLY A 523 -5.20 -20.13 14.70
C GLY A 523 -5.60 -21.35 13.88
N THR A 524 -6.21 -21.15 12.72
CA THR A 524 -6.68 -22.25 11.86
C THR A 524 -5.62 -22.77 10.90
N GLU A 525 -4.52 -22.01 10.74
CA GLU A 525 -3.34 -22.36 9.93
C GLU A 525 -2.12 -21.63 10.48
N ARG A 526 -0.92 -22.11 10.12
CA ARG A 526 0.30 -21.34 10.26
C ARG A 526 0.42 -20.36 9.11
N HIS A 527 0.81 -19.14 9.44
CA HIS A 527 1.11 -18.13 8.44
C HIS A 527 2.48 -18.37 7.80
N GLU A 528 2.74 -17.66 6.73
CA GLU A 528 4.03 -17.70 6.00
C GLU A 528 5.22 -17.26 6.87
N SER A 529 4.97 -16.43 7.90
CA SER A 529 5.98 -15.97 8.85
C SER A 529 5.61 -16.30 10.29
N ARG A 530 6.57 -16.78 11.07
CA ARG A 530 6.45 -17.01 12.52
C ARG A 530 6.07 -15.73 13.28
N ARG A 531 6.46 -14.60 12.75
CA ARG A 531 6.12 -13.27 13.27
C ARG A 531 4.62 -13.05 13.29
N VAL A 532 3.94 -13.35 12.19
CA VAL A 532 2.48 -13.22 12.07
C VAL A 532 1.75 -14.15 13.03
N ASP A 533 2.23 -15.38 13.20
CA ASP A 533 1.72 -16.31 14.22
C ASP A 533 1.87 -15.72 15.63
N ASN A 534 3.00 -15.09 15.93
CA ASN A 534 3.24 -14.44 17.22
C ASN A 534 2.33 -13.21 17.42
N GLN A 535 2.02 -12.47 16.37
CA GLN A 535 1.06 -11.35 16.42
C GLN A 535 -0.35 -11.85 16.73
N LEU A 536 -0.78 -12.97 16.11
CA LEU A 536 -2.07 -13.59 16.42
C LEU A 536 -2.11 -14.08 17.87
N ARG A 537 -1.07 -14.80 18.33
CA ARG A 537 -0.95 -15.20 19.74
C ARG A 537 -0.96 -13.99 20.67
N GLY A 538 -0.34 -12.89 20.25
CA GLY A 538 -0.26 -11.63 20.99
C GLY A 538 -1.59 -10.93 21.24
N ARG A 539 -2.68 -11.38 20.62
CA ARG A 539 -4.02 -10.87 20.90
C ARG A 539 -4.52 -11.25 22.29
N ALA A 540 -4.06 -12.40 22.85
CA ALA A 540 -4.35 -12.84 24.20
C ALA A 540 -3.23 -12.51 25.17
N GLY A 541 -3.57 -12.33 26.44
CA GLY A 541 -2.60 -12.14 27.53
C GLY A 541 -1.94 -10.77 27.54
N ARG A 542 -2.61 -9.72 27.11
CA ARG A 542 -2.15 -8.34 27.14
C ARG A 542 -2.15 -7.79 28.56
N GLN A 543 -1.20 -6.91 28.87
CA GLN A 543 -1.08 -6.25 30.17
C GLN A 543 -1.06 -7.21 31.39
N GLY A 544 -0.57 -8.45 31.19
CA GLY A 544 -0.55 -9.47 32.22
C GLY A 544 -1.87 -10.19 32.46
N ASP A 545 -2.87 -9.98 31.63
CA ASP A 545 -4.14 -10.71 31.69
C ASP A 545 -3.93 -12.21 31.38
N PRO A 546 -4.75 -13.10 31.93
CA PRO A 546 -4.75 -14.50 31.53
C PRO A 546 -5.25 -14.64 30.08
N GLY A 547 -4.85 -15.74 29.45
CA GLY A 547 -5.25 -16.06 28.09
C GLY A 547 -4.67 -17.39 27.64
N SER A 548 -5.15 -17.93 26.53
CA SER A 548 -4.56 -19.11 25.92
C SER A 548 -4.61 -19.05 24.40
N THR A 549 -3.69 -19.77 23.76
CA THR A 549 -3.64 -19.85 22.30
C THR A 549 -3.42 -21.28 21.84
N ARG A 550 -4.01 -21.68 20.71
CA ARG A 550 -3.79 -22.97 20.06
C ARG A 550 -3.88 -22.82 18.56
N PHE A 551 -3.04 -23.56 17.84
CA PHE A 551 -3.15 -23.69 16.38
C PHE A 551 -3.71 -25.06 16.01
N PHE A 552 -4.61 -25.06 15.03
CA PHE A 552 -5.18 -26.24 14.37
C PHE A 552 -4.67 -26.25 12.93
N LEU A 553 -4.01 -27.33 12.55
CA LEU A 553 -3.29 -27.43 11.31
C LEU A 553 -3.74 -28.67 10.54
N SER A 554 -3.66 -28.64 9.21
CA SER A 554 -3.85 -29.78 8.36
C SER A 554 -2.60 -30.05 7.54
N LEU A 555 -2.35 -31.31 7.19
CA LEU A 555 -1.31 -31.66 6.24
C LEU A 555 -1.64 -31.18 4.81
N GLU A 556 -2.90 -30.83 4.56
CA GLU A 556 -3.39 -30.22 3.31
C GLU A 556 -3.23 -28.72 3.24
N ASP A 557 -2.90 -28.04 4.37
CA ASP A 557 -2.70 -26.59 4.41
C ASP A 557 -1.60 -26.15 3.43
N ASN A 558 -1.79 -25.01 2.77
CA ASN A 558 -0.92 -24.52 1.70
C ASN A 558 0.57 -24.46 2.09
N LEU A 559 0.88 -24.05 3.31
CA LEU A 559 2.27 -24.01 3.80
C LEU A 559 2.95 -25.37 3.73
N LEU A 560 2.26 -26.43 4.15
CA LEU A 560 2.78 -27.80 4.13
C LEU A 560 2.74 -28.42 2.74
N ARG A 561 1.69 -28.16 1.97
CA ARG A 561 1.55 -28.63 0.59
C ARG A 561 2.65 -28.08 -0.32
N ILE A 562 2.93 -26.78 -0.25
CA ILE A 562 3.85 -26.11 -1.16
C ILE A 562 5.31 -26.21 -0.69
N PHE A 563 5.56 -26.05 0.60
CA PHE A 563 6.94 -25.95 1.15
C PHE A 563 7.37 -27.14 2.02
N GLY A 564 6.45 -28.04 2.36
CA GLY A 564 6.73 -29.22 3.20
C GLY A 564 7.52 -30.32 2.46
N GLY A 565 7.39 -30.40 1.13
CA GLY A 565 8.11 -31.34 0.29
C GLY A 565 7.81 -32.83 0.55
N ASP A 566 8.62 -33.70 -0.02
CA ASP A 566 8.46 -35.17 0.04
C ASP A 566 8.43 -35.78 1.44
N ARG A 567 8.96 -35.06 2.44
CA ARG A 567 8.94 -35.51 3.84
C ARG A 567 7.53 -35.52 4.41
N VAL A 568 6.70 -34.54 4.06
CA VAL A 568 5.30 -34.44 4.52
C VAL A 568 4.45 -35.50 3.81
N ALA A 569 4.66 -35.69 2.50
CA ALA A 569 4.00 -36.76 1.73
C ALA A 569 4.34 -38.16 2.27
N GLY A 570 5.60 -38.38 2.65
CA GLY A 570 6.03 -39.60 3.31
C GLY A 570 5.38 -39.84 4.68
N LEU A 571 5.22 -38.75 5.46
CA LEU A 571 4.54 -38.80 6.76
C LEU A 571 3.02 -39.06 6.57
N MET A 572 2.35 -38.44 5.61
CA MET A 572 0.94 -38.72 5.30
C MET A 572 0.67 -40.21 5.03
N ASN A 573 1.58 -40.87 4.32
CA ASN A 573 1.47 -42.30 4.00
C ASN A 573 1.79 -43.21 5.19
N ALA A 574 2.64 -42.73 6.12
CA ALA A 574 3.06 -43.52 7.28
C ALA A 574 2.05 -43.49 8.43
N PHE A 575 1.28 -42.42 8.58
CA PHE A 575 0.28 -42.29 9.63
C PHE A 575 -1.06 -42.88 9.20
N ARG A 576 -1.36 -44.10 9.69
CA ARG A 576 -2.69 -44.73 9.62
C ARG A 576 -3.62 -44.17 10.70
N VAL A 577 -3.80 -42.83 10.75
CA VAL A 577 -4.63 -42.14 11.74
C VAL A 577 -5.99 -41.84 11.11
N GLU A 578 -7.05 -41.96 11.90
CA GLU A 578 -8.40 -41.55 11.51
C GLU A 578 -8.44 -40.02 11.27
N GLU A 579 -9.33 -39.58 10.39
CA GLU A 579 -9.39 -38.17 9.94
C GLU A 579 -9.61 -37.17 11.07
N ASP A 580 -10.33 -37.57 12.12
CA ASP A 580 -10.74 -36.74 13.24
C ASP A 580 -9.77 -36.81 14.45
N MET A 581 -8.68 -37.58 14.36
CA MET A 581 -7.72 -37.69 15.45
C MET A 581 -6.53 -36.75 15.25
N PRO A 582 -6.18 -35.92 16.25
CA PRO A 582 -5.01 -35.06 16.16
C PRO A 582 -3.71 -35.88 16.21
N ILE A 583 -2.78 -35.50 15.36
CA ILE A 583 -1.43 -36.08 15.31
C ILE A 583 -0.52 -35.20 16.17
N GLU A 584 -0.17 -35.67 17.37
CA GLU A 584 0.81 -35.00 18.21
C GLU A 584 2.22 -35.58 17.96
N SER A 585 3.03 -34.87 17.23
CA SER A 585 4.40 -35.31 16.93
C SER A 585 5.36 -34.11 16.90
N GLY A 586 6.35 -34.16 17.76
CA GLY A 586 7.45 -33.18 17.79
C GLY A 586 8.27 -33.14 16.49
N MET A 587 8.14 -34.18 15.63
CA MET A 587 8.73 -34.21 14.30
C MET A 587 7.94 -33.31 13.34
N LEU A 588 6.60 -33.33 13.42
CA LEU A 588 5.73 -32.47 12.63
C LEU A 588 5.93 -30.99 12.98
N THR A 589 6.01 -30.65 14.25
CA THR A 589 6.27 -29.28 14.69
C THR A 589 7.59 -28.76 14.12
N ARG A 590 8.67 -29.55 14.17
CA ARG A 590 9.95 -29.17 13.57
C ARG A 590 9.90 -29.08 12.03
N SER A 591 9.09 -29.90 11.39
CA SER A 591 8.90 -29.84 9.93
C SER A 591 8.17 -28.58 9.53
N LEU A 592 7.13 -28.20 10.28
CA LEU A 592 6.40 -26.95 10.12
C LEU A 592 7.29 -25.71 10.30
N GLU A 593 8.06 -25.67 11.38
CA GLU A 593 9.03 -24.59 11.61
C GLU A 593 10.07 -24.51 10.48
N GLY A 594 10.50 -25.66 9.98
CA GLY A 594 11.41 -25.74 8.83
C GLY A 594 10.78 -25.23 7.54
N ALA A 595 9.50 -25.51 7.29
CA ALA A 595 8.75 -24.99 6.14
C ALA A 595 8.59 -23.46 6.26
N GLN A 596 8.13 -22.94 7.40
CA GLN A 596 8.02 -21.49 7.62
C GLN A 596 9.37 -20.78 7.41
N LYS A 597 10.46 -21.32 7.92
CA LYS A 597 11.78 -20.73 7.72
C LYS A 597 12.20 -20.66 6.26
N LYS A 598 11.83 -21.66 5.45
CA LYS A 598 12.08 -21.62 3.99
C LYS A 598 11.27 -20.53 3.32
N VAL A 599 10.01 -20.38 3.71
CA VAL A 599 9.14 -19.32 3.18
C VAL A 599 9.64 -17.94 3.57
N GLU A 600 10.00 -17.74 4.85
CA GLU A 600 10.62 -16.50 5.34
C GLU A 600 11.88 -16.15 4.53
N THR A 601 12.75 -17.14 4.28
CA THR A 601 13.97 -16.94 3.47
C THR A 601 13.63 -16.57 2.02
N TYR A 602 12.68 -17.28 1.40
CA TYR A 602 12.24 -16.98 0.03
C TYR A 602 11.73 -15.54 -0.12
N TYR A 603 10.86 -15.10 0.79
CA TYR A 603 10.35 -13.73 0.74
C TYR A 603 11.42 -12.68 1.09
N TYR A 604 12.35 -13.02 1.98
CA TYR A 604 13.52 -12.16 2.23
C TYR A 604 14.35 -11.97 0.97
N ASP A 605 14.67 -13.05 0.25
CA ASP A 605 15.44 -12.99 -0.99
C ASP A 605 14.70 -12.17 -2.06
N MET A 606 13.37 -12.32 -2.15
CA MET A 606 12.52 -11.54 -3.07
C MET A 606 12.55 -10.03 -2.72
N ARG A 607 12.38 -9.66 -1.45
CA ARG A 607 12.49 -8.26 -1.01
C ARG A 607 13.88 -7.69 -1.24
N LYS A 608 14.91 -8.49 -0.98
CA LYS A 608 16.30 -8.12 -1.24
C LYS A 608 16.53 -7.84 -2.73
N GLN A 609 16.02 -8.70 -3.61
CA GLN A 609 16.12 -8.49 -5.06
C GLN A 609 15.40 -7.22 -5.48
N VAL A 610 14.16 -7.00 -5.03
CA VAL A 610 13.42 -5.75 -5.31
C VAL A 610 14.23 -4.52 -4.87
N PHE A 611 14.80 -4.56 -3.68
CA PHE A 611 15.63 -3.47 -3.15
C PHE A 611 16.90 -3.24 -3.99
N GLU A 612 17.64 -4.30 -4.34
CA GLU A 612 18.89 -4.21 -5.10
C GLU A 612 18.67 -3.64 -6.52
N TYR A 613 17.55 -4.00 -7.17
CA TYR A 613 17.18 -3.41 -8.47
C TYR A 613 16.71 -1.96 -8.33
N ASP A 614 15.87 -1.66 -7.33
CA ASP A 614 15.40 -0.28 -7.11
C ASP A 614 16.53 0.65 -6.59
N GLU A 615 17.59 0.12 -5.96
CA GLU A 615 18.76 0.93 -5.57
C GLU A 615 19.45 1.58 -6.78
N VAL A 616 19.49 0.88 -7.91
CA VAL A 616 19.99 1.44 -9.17
C VAL A 616 19.13 2.62 -9.60
N MET A 617 17.81 2.40 -9.65
CA MET A 617 16.84 3.44 -9.97
C MET A 617 16.86 4.59 -8.95
N ASN A 618 17.08 4.29 -7.68
CA ASN A 618 17.09 5.29 -6.62
C ASN A 618 18.25 6.26 -6.73
N ASN A 619 19.41 5.80 -7.18
CA ASN A 619 20.55 6.66 -7.44
C ASN A 619 20.25 7.65 -8.58
N GLN A 620 19.63 7.17 -9.66
CA GLN A 620 19.18 7.99 -10.79
C GLN A 620 18.05 8.95 -10.36
N ARG A 621 17.06 8.44 -9.64
CA ARG A 621 15.94 9.23 -9.09
C ARG A 621 16.42 10.39 -8.23
N ARG A 622 17.38 10.15 -7.33
CA ARG A 622 17.98 11.22 -6.51
C ARG A 622 18.62 12.31 -7.37
N ALA A 623 19.36 11.94 -8.41
CA ALA A 623 20.00 12.91 -9.32
C ALA A 623 18.93 13.76 -10.03
N VAL A 624 17.89 13.13 -10.58
CA VAL A 624 16.79 13.82 -11.27
C VAL A 624 16.01 14.71 -10.32
N TYR A 625 15.63 14.21 -9.12
CA TYR A 625 14.82 14.95 -8.17
C TYR A 625 15.55 16.14 -7.55
N VAL A 626 16.85 16.03 -7.31
CA VAL A 626 17.67 17.15 -6.84
C VAL A 626 17.75 18.24 -7.92
N GLU A 627 17.98 17.87 -9.17
CA GLU A 627 18.02 18.81 -10.28
C GLU A 627 16.65 19.47 -10.49
N ARG A 628 15.58 18.68 -10.50
CA ARG A 628 14.21 19.15 -10.62
C ARG A 628 13.81 20.13 -9.50
N ARG A 629 14.18 19.82 -8.26
CA ARG A 629 13.92 20.67 -7.10
C ARG A 629 14.63 22.02 -7.22
N ARG A 630 15.87 22.02 -7.66
CA ARG A 630 16.64 23.23 -7.89
C ARG A 630 16.00 24.14 -8.95
N VAL A 631 15.50 23.54 -10.03
CA VAL A 631 14.76 24.25 -11.08
C VAL A 631 13.44 24.80 -10.55
N LEU A 632 12.69 24.01 -9.79
CA LEU A 632 11.40 24.40 -9.19
C LEU A 632 11.57 25.62 -8.25
N GLU A 633 12.65 25.64 -7.48
CA GLU A 633 13.01 26.76 -6.60
C GLU A 633 13.55 28.00 -7.35
N GLY A 634 13.75 27.89 -8.67
CA GLY A 634 14.23 29.01 -9.51
C GLY A 634 15.69 29.40 -9.26
N ARG A 635 16.52 28.49 -8.71
CA ARG A 635 17.92 28.79 -8.39
C ARG A 635 18.80 28.69 -9.62
N ASP A 636 19.47 29.80 -9.96
CA ASP A 636 20.52 29.85 -11.00
C ASP A 636 20.10 29.32 -12.40
N LEU A 637 18.80 29.49 -12.79
CA LEU A 637 18.24 28.93 -14.04
C LEU A 637 19.08 29.32 -15.27
N LYS A 638 19.42 30.60 -15.44
CA LYS A 638 20.26 31.08 -16.54
C LYS A 638 21.58 30.32 -16.64
N LYS A 639 22.29 30.18 -15.49
CA LYS A 639 23.57 29.46 -15.45
C LYS A 639 23.38 27.98 -15.83
N GLN A 640 22.27 27.39 -15.43
CA GLN A 640 21.97 26.00 -15.76
C GLN A 640 21.68 25.80 -17.24
N VAL A 641 20.87 26.66 -17.85
CA VAL A 641 20.58 26.61 -19.29
C VAL A 641 21.84 26.84 -20.10
N LEU A 642 22.67 27.85 -19.75
CA LEU A 642 23.95 28.07 -20.39
C LEU A 642 24.86 26.85 -20.27
N GLY A 643 24.94 26.22 -19.09
CA GLY A 643 25.70 24.97 -18.91
C GLY A 643 25.15 23.78 -19.71
N TYR A 644 23.85 23.68 -19.92
CA TYR A 644 23.26 22.71 -20.84
C TYR A 644 23.67 22.99 -22.29
N GLY A 645 23.63 24.26 -22.71
CA GLY A 645 24.00 24.66 -24.03
C GLY A 645 25.50 24.41 -24.32
N GLU A 646 26.40 24.78 -23.40
CA GLU A 646 27.83 24.54 -23.51
C GLU A 646 28.12 23.04 -23.71
N ARG A 647 27.55 22.17 -22.88
CA ARG A 647 27.70 20.71 -23.01
C ARG A 647 27.08 20.19 -24.32
N THR A 648 25.95 20.74 -24.77
CA THR A 648 25.36 20.38 -26.06
C THR A 648 26.30 20.75 -27.22
N MET A 649 26.96 21.92 -27.16
CA MET A 649 27.96 22.31 -28.15
C MET A 649 29.17 21.38 -28.12
N ASP A 650 29.65 21.02 -26.92
CA ASP A 650 30.74 20.04 -26.77
C ASP A 650 30.38 18.68 -27.40
N ASP A 651 29.17 18.16 -27.12
CA ASP A 651 28.68 16.91 -27.69
C ASP A 651 28.63 16.97 -29.23
N ILE A 652 28.19 18.11 -29.80
CA ILE A 652 28.12 18.32 -31.25
C ILE A 652 29.55 18.36 -31.82
N VAL A 653 30.48 19.08 -31.18
CA VAL A 653 31.89 19.14 -31.62
C VAL A 653 32.51 17.74 -31.63
N GLU A 654 32.36 16.99 -30.57
CA GLU A 654 32.88 15.63 -30.44
C GLU A 654 32.31 14.65 -31.47
N ALA A 655 31.05 14.86 -31.92
CA ALA A 655 30.39 14.05 -32.94
C ALA A 655 30.95 14.30 -34.37
N TYR A 656 31.39 15.52 -34.68
CA TYR A 656 31.81 15.91 -36.02
C TYR A 656 33.31 16.22 -36.17
N VAL A 657 34.04 16.35 -35.08
CA VAL A 657 35.46 16.62 -35.04
C VAL A 657 36.22 15.42 -34.49
N ASN A 658 36.99 14.77 -35.35
CA ASN A 658 37.87 13.71 -34.92
C ASN A 658 39.24 14.29 -34.51
N PRO A 659 39.63 14.21 -33.22
CA PRO A 659 40.90 14.77 -32.74
C PRO A 659 42.16 14.08 -33.34
N GLU A 660 42.01 12.91 -33.93
CA GLU A 660 43.12 12.19 -34.60
C GLU A 660 43.40 12.72 -36.01
N LEU A 661 42.46 13.51 -36.58
CA LEU A 661 42.62 14.13 -37.88
C LEU A 661 43.11 15.59 -37.76
N PRO A 662 43.87 16.09 -38.74
CA PRO A 662 44.25 17.51 -38.75
C PRO A 662 43.02 18.41 -38.94
N PRO A 663 43.00 19.65 -38.40
CA PRO A 663 41.85 20.55 -38.45
C PRO A 663 41.32 20.85 -39.86
N GLU A 664 42.15 20.69 -40.88
CA GLU A 664 41.78 20.89 -42.28
C GLU A 664 40.87 19.80 -42.87
N GLU A 665 40.85 18.60 -42.23
CA GLU A 665 40.07 17.44 -42.62
C GLU A 665 38.73 17.32 -41.83
N TRP A 666 38.48 18.24 -40.91
CA TRP A 666 37.24 18.22 -40.13
C TRP A 666 36.05 18.68 -40.96
N ASP A 667 34.86 18.01 -40.73
CA ASP A 667 33.65 18.36 -41.43
C ASP A 667 32.94 19.55 -40.76
N LEU A 668 33.55 20.72 -40.91
CA LEU A 668 33.04 21.97 -40.35
C LEU A 668 31.72 22.43 -40.95
N SER A 669 31.35 21.95 -42.16
CA SER A 669 30.09 22.29 -42.79
C SER A 669 28.93 21.58 -42.13
N HIS A 670 29.05 20.29 -41.85
CA HIS A 670 28.03 19.56 -41.09
C HIS A 670 27.97 20.02 -39.63
N LEU A 671 29.09 20.31 -39.00
CA LEU A 671 29.14 20.90 -37.67
C LEU A 671 28.32 22.19 -37.57
N THR A 672 28.61 23.16 -38.47
CA THR A 672 27.90 24.46 -38.49
C THR A 672 26.40 24.29 -38.75
N ASN A 673 26.02 23.42 -39.66
CA ASN A 673 24.59 23.14 -39.91
C ASN A 673 23.90 22.56 -38.66
N LYS A 674 24.57 21.66 -37.94
CA LYS A 674 24.01 21.09 -36.72
C LYS A 674 23.90 22.12 -35.61
N VAL A 675 24.89 23.00 -35.44
CA VAL A 675 24.81 24.11 -34.46
C VAL A 675 23.66 25.06 -34.79
N LYS A 676 23.46 25.41 -36.07
CA LYS A 676 22.33 26.25 -36.52
C LYS A 676 20.97 25.64 -36.30
N GLU A 677 20.86 24.30 -36.36
CA GLU A 677 19.62 23.56 -36.06
C GLU A 677 19.20 23.74 -34.59
N PHE A 678 20.16 23.72 -33.67
CA PHE A 678 19.87 23.89 -32.24
C PHE A 678 19.71 25.37 -31.83
N VAL A 679 20.47 26.26 -32.45
CA VAL A 679 20.52 27.69 -32.13
C VAL A 679 20.27 28.50 -33.39
N TYR A 680 18.99 28.71 -33.72
CA TYR A 680 18.62 29.41 -34.97
C TYR A 680 19.16 30.83 -35.05
N LEU A 681 19.51 31.49 -33.96
CA LEU A 681 20.14 32.81 -33.94
C LEU A 681 21.56 32.85 -34.51
N LEU A 682 22.19 31.69 -34.68
CA LEU A 682 23.55 31.56 -35.27
C LEU A 682 23.53 31.26 -36.76
N GLN A 683 22.49 31.72 -37.52
CA GLN A 683 22.43 31.50 -38.98
C GLN A 683 23.58 32.10 -39.75
N ASP A 684 24.23 33.14 -39.21
CA ASP A 684 25.42 33.82 -39.80
C ASP A 684 26.75 33.13 -39.48
N LEU A 685 26.71 32.02 -38.76
CA LEU A 685 27.92 31.23 -38.44
C LEU A 685 28.41 30.52 -39.70
N GLU A 686 29.60 30.85 -40.18
CA GLU A 686 30.19 30.27 -41.37
C GLU A 686 31.34 29.30 -41.05
N PRO A 687 31.53 28.20 -41.80
CA PRO A 687 32.62 27.24 -41.57
C PRO A 687 34.02 27.87 -41.58
N GLN A 688 34.17 28.97 -42.33
CA GLN A 688 35.42 29.70 -42.40
C GLN A 688 35.85 30.35 -41.06
N GLN A 689 34.90 30.69 -40.21
CA GLN A 689 35.16 31.25 -38.86
C GLN A 689 35.69 30.18 -37.89
N LEU A 690 35.48 28.93 -38.18
CA LEU A 690 35.93 27.79 -37.40
C LEU A 690 37.21 27.17 -37.93
N ALA A 691 37.60 27.51 -39.15
CA ALA A 691 38.77 26.95 -39.82
C ALA A 691 40.09 27.33 -39.10
N GLY A 692 40.91 26.34 -38.82
CA GLY A 692 42.23 26.54 -38.20
C GLY A 692 42.21 26.67 -36.67
N LEU A 693 41.04 26.60 -36.01
CA LEU A 693 40.93 26.51 -34.55
C LEU A 693 41.27 25.09 -34.07
N SER A 694 41.93 24.98 -32.94
CA SER A 694 42.05 23.72 -32.22
C SER A 694 40.70 23.31 -31.63
N MET A 695 40.55 22.06 -31.26
CA MET A 695 39.30 21.54 -30.68
C MET A 695 38.86 22.35 -29.44
N GLU A 696 39.80 22.73 -28.58
CA GLU A 696 39.53 23.55 -27.39
C GLU A 696 39.10 24.97 -27.73
N GLU A 697 39.81 25.60 -28.70
CA GLU A 697 39.45 26.94 -29.19
C GLU A 697 38.06 26.94 -29.89
N LEU A 698 37.78 25.89 -30.64
CA LEU A 698 36.50 25.70 -31.30
C LEU A 698 35.33 25.57 -30.28
N LYS A 699 35.50 24.77 -29.24
CA LYS A 699 34.53 24.65 -28.13
C LYS A 699 34.35 26.01 -27.43
N ALA A 700 35.46 26.68 -27.07
CA ALA A 700 35.42 27.99 -26.41
C ALA A 700 34.70 29.04 -27.27
N PHE A 701 34.95 29.05 -28.57
CA PHE A 701 34.28 29.97 -29.52
C PHE A 701 32.78 29.69 -29.59
N LEU A 702 32.36 28.44 -29.73
CA LEU A 702 30.95 28.08 -29.76
C LEU A 702 30.22 28.37 -28.44
N HIS A 703 30.87 28.20 -27.31
CA HIS A 703 30.34 28.60 -26.00
C HIS A 703 30.09 30.11 -25.92
N GLU A 704 31.01 30.93 -26.44
CA GLU A 704 30.83 32.37 -26.47
C GLU A 704 29.69 32.79 -27.41
N GLN A 705 29.63 32.21 -28.61
CA GLN A 705 28.51 32.46 -29.56
C GLN A 705 27.16 32.08 -28.98
N LEU A 706 27.10 30.94 -28.27
CA LEU A 706 25.90 30.50 -27.57
C LEU A 706 25.46 31.52 -26.51
N ARG A 707 26.40 32.04 -25.68
CA ARG A 707 26.09 33.04 -24.66
C ARG A 707 25.57 34.33 -25.27
N ILE A 708 26.14 34.80 -26.35
CA ILE A 708 25.70 35.99 -27.09
C ILE A 708 24.28 35.76 -27.63
N ALA A 709 24.04 34.61 -28.27
CA ALA A 709 22.73 34.25 -28.81
C ALA A 709 21.67 34.16 -27.69
N TYR A 710 22.03 33.61 -26.54
CA TYR A 710 21.16 33.54 -25.38
C TYR A 710 20.81 34.91 -24.80
N ASP A 711 21.82 35.81 -24.64
CA ASP A 711 21.59 37.17 -24.13
C ASP A 711 20.72 38.01 -25.08
N LEU A 712 20.86 37.82 -26.39
CA LEU A 712 19.97 38.43 -27.39
C LEU A 712 18.54 37.92 -27.25
N LYS A 713 18.37 36.59 -27.10
CA LYS A 713 17.04 35.97 -26.91
C LYS A 713 16.40 36.42 -25.61
N GLU A 714 17.17 36.50 -24.52
CA GLU A 714 16.69 37.03 -23.24
C GLU A 714 16.20 38.48 -23.39
N ALA A 715 16.99 39.35 -24.05
CA ALA A 715 16.62 40.74 -24.25
C ALA A 715 15.33 40.89 -25.08
N GLU A 716 15.13 40.04 -26.09
CA GLU A 716 13.90 40.01 -26.91
C GLU A 716 12.70 39.62 -26.06
N ILE A 717 12.77 38.53 -25.25
CA ILE A 717 11.66 37.99 -24.47
C ILE A 717 11.32 38.91 -23.28
N GLU A 718 12.31 39.48 -22.59
CA GLU A 718 12.11 40.39 -21.48
C GLU A 718 11.43 41.72 -21.89
N GLN A 719 11.52 42.15 -23.16
CA GLN A 719 10.76 43.29 -23.67
C GLN A 719 9.27 43.03 -23.71
N LEU A 720 8.83 41.78 -23.88
CA LEU A 720 7.41 41.41 -23.92
C LEU A 720 6.79 41.41 -22.53
N LYS A 721 7.46 40.75 -21.56
CA LYS A 721 7.05 40.71 -20.17
C LYS A 721 8.31 40.49 -19.29
N PRO A 722 8.59 41.38 -18.33
CA PRO A 722 9.67 41.18 -17.38
C PRO A 722 9.52 39.86 -16.60
N GLY A 723 10.57 39.08 -16.54
CA GLY A 723 10.61 37.78 -15.89
C GLY A 723 10.12 36.60 -16.73
N LEU A 724 9.61 36.84 -17.93
CA LEU A 724 9.08 35.78 -18.81
C LEU A 724 10.17 34.76 -19.19
N MET A 725 11.41 35.20 -19.38
CA MET A 725 12.52 34.29 -19.69
C MET A 725 12.77 33.30 -18.57
N ARG A 726 12.71 33.71 -17.30
CA ARG A 726 12.86 32.81 -16.12
C ARG A 726 11.69 31.83 -16.00
N GLU A 727 10.47 32.29 -16.31
CA GLU A 727 9.31 31.42 -16.37
C GLU A 727 9.47 30.35 -17.45
N ALA A 728 9.92 30.75 -18.66
CA ALA A 728 10.15 29.84 -19.79
C ALA A 728 11.26 28.81 -19.49
N GLU A 729 12.39 29.24 -18.94
CA GLU A 729 13.48 28.33 -18.53
C GLU A 729 12.98 27.26 -17.57
N ARG A 730 12.30 27.68 -16.49
CA ARG A 730 11.72 26.76 -15.50
C ARG A 730 10.75 25.79 -16.18
N PHE A 731 9.84 26.27 -16.99
CA PHE A 731 8.85 25.48 -17.69
C PHE A 731 9.48 24.42 -18.60
N PHE A 732 10.38 24.83 -19.50
CA PHE A 732 10.99 23.89 -20.45
C PHE A 732 11.89 22.86 -19.77
N ILE A 733 12.69 23.26 -18.76
CA ILE A 733 13.52 22.30 -18.03
C ILE A 733 12.64 21.27 -17.31
N LEU A 734 11.60 21.69 -16.56
CA LEU A 734 10.72 20.77 -15.86
C LEU A 734 9.99 19.86 -16.84
N GLN A 735 9.44 20.40 -17.94
CA GLN A 735 8.73 19.63 -18.94
C GLN A 735 9.60 18.54 -19.55
N GLN A 736 10.86 18.87 -19.94
CA GLN A 736 11.76 17.92 -20.56
C GLN A 736 12.21 16.85 -19.56
N ILE A 737 12.55 17.25 -18.33
CA ILE A 737 12.90 16.29 -17.26
C ILE A 737 11.74 15.34 -17.03
N ASP A 738 10.51 15.84 -16.84
CA ASP A 738 9.35 15.02 -16.49
C ASP A 738 8.94 14.06 -17.61
N THR A 739 9.07 14.50 -18.86
CA THR A 739 8.72 13.66 -20.03
C THR A 739 9.75 12.55 -20.20
N LEU A 740 11.04 12.88 -20.27
CA LEU A 740 12.08 11.89 -20.52
C LEU A 740 12.33 10.98 -19.30
N TRP A 741 12.11 11.47 -18.08
CA TRP A 741 12.17 10.62 -16.89
C TRP A 741 11.07 9.53 -16.89
N ARG A 742 9.84 9.84 -17.31
CA ARG A 742 8.76 8.86 -17.45
C ARG A 742 9.09 7.79 -18.52
N GLU A 743 9.64 8.22 -19.66
CA GLU A 743 10.08 7.31 -20.70
C GLU A 743 11.21 6.41 -20.21
N HIS A 744 12.15 6.98 -19.44
CA HIS A 744 13.26 6.25 -18.84
C HIS A 744 12.78 5.21 -17.82
N LEU A 745 11.78 5.53 -16.97
CA LEU A 745 11.19 4.56 -16.05
C LEU A 745 10.65 3.33 -16.78
N GLN A 746 9.93 3.54 -17.91
CA GLN A 746 9.43 2.43 -18.72
C GLN A 746 10.56 1.62 -19.37
N ALA A 747 11.57 2.30 -19.89
CA ALA A 747 12.70 1.62 -20.50
C ALA A 747 13.50 0.79 -19.48
N MET A 748 13.62 1.27 -18.23
CA MET A 748 14.25 0.54 -17.13
C MET A 748 13.40 -0.65 -16.66
N ASP A 749 12.07 -0.54 -16.66
CA ASP A 749 11.19 -1.68 -16.38
C ASP A 749 11.32 -2.77 -17.45
N ALA A 750 11.31 -2.39 -18.74
CA ALA A 750 11.56 -3.32 -19.84
C ALA A 750 12.95 -3.97 -19.77
N LEU A 751 13.98 -3.20 -19.40
CA LEU A 751 15.34 -3.74 -19.18
C LEU A 751 15.35 -4.78 -18.05
N ARG A 752 14.65 -4.51 -16.95
CA ARG A 752 14.56 -5.42 -15.78
C ARG A 752 13.95 -6.77 -16.16
N GLU A 753 12.92 -6.77 -17.02
CA GLU A 753 12.30 -8.01 -17.52
C GLU A 753 13.25 -8.78 -18.43
N SER A 754 13.93 -8.09 -19.34
CA SER A 754 14.80 -8.72 -20.35
C SER A 754 16.14 -9.21 -19.78
N VAL A 755 16.69 -8.53 -18.78
CA VAL A 755 18.02 -8.84 -18.22
C VAL A 755 18.06 -10.21 -17.53
N GLY A 756 16.92 -10.69 -17.02
CA GLY A 756 16.79 -12.01 -16.40
C GLY A 756 17.19 -13.15 -17.34
N LEU A 757 16.90 -13.02 -18.63
CA LEU A 757 17.24 -14.00 -19.66
C LEU A 757 18.76 -14.14 -19.88
N ARG A 758 19.54 -13.09 -19.53
CA ARG A 758 21.01 -13.12 -19.69
C ARG A 758 21.71 -14.02 -18.68
N GLY A 759 21.02 -14.39 -17.60
CA GLY A 759 21.49 -15.39 -16.64
C GLY A 759 21.80 -16.75 -17.30
N TYR A 760 21.08 -17.11 -18.35
CA TYR A 760 21.38 -18.30 -19.15
C TYR A 760 22.73 -18.19 -19.88
N GLY A 761 23.20 -16.96 -20.18
CA GLY A 761 24.51 -16.67 -20.76
C GLY A 761 25.65 -16.54 -19.73
N GLN A 762 25.45 -16.98 -18.47
CA GLN A 762 26.41 -16.88 -17.35
C GLN A 762 26.82 -15.47 -16.98
N LYS A 763 26.02 -14.46 -17.31
CA LYS A 763 26.18 -13.07 -16.86
C LYS A 763 25.33 -12.83 -15.62
N ASP A 764 25.83 -12.00 -14.70
CA ASP A 764 25.04 -11.57 -13.53
C ASP A 764 24.00 -10.54 -13.98
N PRO A 765 22.69 -10.86 -13.89
CA PRO A 765 21.62 -9.96 -14.33
C PRO A 765 21.64 -8.59 -13.65
N LEU A 766 22.01 -8.52 -12.37
CA LEU A 766 22.06 -7.24 -11.64
C LEU A 766 23.20 -6.34 -12.13
N ILE A 767 24.35 -6.92 -12.47
CA ILE A 767 25.48 -6.18 -13.00
C ILE A 767 25.16 -5.64 -14.41
N GLU A 768 24.55 -6.46 -15.27
CA GLU A 768 24.10 -6.03 -16.60
C GLU A 768 23.06 -4.90 -16.48
N TYR A 769 22.09 -5.05 -15.57
CA TYR A 769 21.08 -4.03 -15.30
C TYR A 769 21.71 -2.69 -14.83
N LYS A 770 22.73 -2.75 -13.97
CA LYS A 770 23.46 -1.55 -13.50
C LYS A 770 24.17 -0.84 -14.66
N ASN A 771 24.87 -1.60 -15.50
CA ASN A 771 25.66 -1.05 -16.59
C ASN A 771 24.77 -0.41 -17.66
N GLU A 772 23.83 -1.17 -18.20
CA GLU A 772 22.94 -0.65 -19.25
C GLU A 772 22.02 0.46 -18.73
N GLY A 773 21.50 0.31 -17.52
CA GLY A 773 20.68 1.35 -16.90
C GLY A 773 21.46 2.66 -16.67
N TYR A 774 22.76 2.58 -16.42
CA TYR A 774 23.61 3.78 -16.33
C TYR A 774 23.79 4.44 -17.70
N ASP A 775 24.07 3.67 -18.74
CA ASP A 775 24.23 4.19 -20.11
C ASP A 775 22.93 4.85 -20.60
N MET A 776 21.79 4.20 -20.39
CA MET A 776 20.46 4.74 -20.70
C MET A 776 20.18 6.05 -19.94
N PHE A 777 20.60 6.13 -18.69
CA PHE A 777 20.45 7.35 -17.88
C PHE A 777 21.29 8.51 -18.41
N LEU A 778 22.54 8.26 -18.81
CA LEU A 778 23.40 9.28 -19.43
C LEU A 778 22.81 9.78 -20.74
N GLU A 779 22.28 8.87 -21.57
CA GLU A 779 21.63 9.24 -22.82
C GLU A 779 20.37 10.11 -22.57
N MET A 780 19.52 9.71 -21.63
CA MET A 780 18.35 10.51 -21.21
C MET A 780 18.78 11.92 -20.77
N MET A 781 19.79 12.05 -19.91
CA MET A 781 20.26 13.36 -19.44
C MET A 781 20.84 14.21 -20.56
N THR A 782 21.48 13.58 -21.55
CA THR A 782 21.95 14.27 -22.75
C THR A 782 20.77 14.78 -23.58
N GLN A 783 19.73 13.96 -23.73
CA GLN A 783 18.53 14.34 -24.45
C GLN A 783 17.74 15.47 -23.76
N VAL A 784 17.66 15.45 -22.43
CA VAL A 784 17.11 16.57 -21.63
C VAL A 784 17.82 17.88 -21.99
N ARG A 785 19.16 17.89 -21.94
CA ARG A 785 19.95 19.10 -22.26
C ARG A 785 19.66 19.62 -23.67
N ARG A 786 19.71 18.73 -24.66
CA ARG A 786 19.49 19.07 -26.07
C ARG A 786 18.09 19.61 -26.29
N ASN A 787 17.06 18.95 -25.75
CA ASN A 787 15.68 19.37 -25.93
C ASN A 787 15.38 20.70 -25.24
N VAL A 788 15.98 20.96 -24.06
CA VAL A 788 15.83 22.25 -23.37
C VAL A 788 16.41 23.37 -24.23
N ILE A 789 17.62 23.21 -24.75
CA ILE A 789 18.26 24.23 -25.58
C ILE A 789 17.50 24.49 -26.86
N TYR A 790 17.08 23.42 -27.56
CA TYR A 790 16.23 23.53 -28.74
C TYR A 790 14.92 24.29 -28.44
N SER A 791 14.20 23.88 -27.40
CA SER A 791 12.93 24.50 -27.01
C SER A 791 13.08 25.98 -26.62
N MET A 792 14.15 26.31 -25.90
CA MET A 792 14.43 27.68 -25.48
C MET A 792 14.69 28.61 -26.64
N PHE A 793 15.49 28.19 -27.63
CA PHE A 793 15.79 29.03 -28.81
C PHE A 793 14.60 29.12 -29.76
N MET A 794 13.78 28.04 -29.88
CA MET A 794 12.58 28.04 -30.71
C MET A 794 11.38 28.75 -30.07
N PHE A 795 11.43 29.06 -28.78
CA PHE A 795 10.33 29.72 -28.06
C PHE A 795 10.05 31.13 -28.63
N GLN A 796 8.83 31.32 -29.17
CA GLN A 796 8.33 32.60 -29.64
C GLN A 796 6.98 32.87 -28.96
N PRO A 797 6.96 33.67 -27.88
CA PRO A 797 5.70 34.00 -27.20
C PRO A 797 4.82 34.84 -28.12
N GLN A 798 3.57 34.38 -28.31
CA GLN A 798 2.57 35.20 -29.01
C GLN A 798 2.06 36.27 -28.03
N PRO A 799 1.95 37.54 -28.46
CA PRO A 799 1.31 38.57 -27.65
C PRO A 799 -0.14 38.12 -27.34
N ALA A 800 -0.56 38.23 -26.08
CA ALA A 800 -1.93 37.95 -25.70
C ALA A 800 -2.88 38.76 -26.60
N PRO A 801 -3.98 38.17 -27.13
CA PRO A 801 -4.96 38.95 -27.89
C PRO A 801 -5.41 40.12 -27.02
N ALA A 802 -5.34 41.33 -27.56
CA ALA A 802 -5.81 42.53 -26.87
C ALA A 802 -7.24 42.27 -26.38
N GLN A 803 -7.47 42.33 -25.07
CA GLN A 803 -8.84 42.37 -24.58
C GLN A 803 -9.50 43.61 -25.20
N GLU A 804 -10.40 43.41 -26.13
CA GLU A 804 -11.31 44.47 -26.56
C GLU A 804 -12.05 44.91 -25.30
N ASP A 805 -11.76 46.15 -24.84
CA ASP A 805 -12.57 46.83 -23.84
C ASP A 805 -14.01 46.82 -24.33
N GLU A 806 -14.84 45.94 -23.76
CA GLU A 806 -16.28 46.10 -23.88
C GLU A 806 -16.65 47.44 -23.27
N ALA A 807 -16.70 48.44 -24.10
CA ALA A 807 -17.25 49.75 -23.76
C ALA A 807 -18.68 49.54 -23.28
N VAL A 808 -18.88 49.75 -21.97
CA VAL A 808 -20.18 49.87 -21.34
C VAL A 808 -20.97 50.98 -22.05
N VAL A 809 -22.03 50.60 -22.76
CA VAL A 809 -23.12 51.49 -23.11
C VAL A 809 -24.33 51.13 -22.23
#